data_9904482dcc6d5be4839fe647463cf1c2
#
_entry.id   9904482dcc6d5be4839fe647463cf1c2
#
_cell.length_a   1.000
_cell.length_b   1.000
_cell.length_c   1.000
_cell.angle_alpha   90.00
_cell.angle_beta   90.00
_cell.angle_gamma   90.00
#
_symmetry.space_group_name_H-M   'P 1'
#
loop_
_entity.id
_entity.type
_entity.pdbx_description
1 polymer ?
#
loop_
_entity_poly.entity_id
_entity_poly.type
_entity_poly.pdbx_seq_one_letter_code
_entity_poly.pdbx_strand_id
1 'polypeptide(L)'
;EILDGMPAVIPYGVSMENTKNMCQTAKAWMQVEDVAECIPYFRVRASMADTASVQKIEGGNFSAGCLKDGELLAPIVDTSVIFSYDASLQNPVGFREHSLKELYGMEQMTQNQFPCSFYGTVKCLVPGEEFTLYEVIGQVENKHILSDFFADKKDDSYFYAKRREAKELAENLTNEIDTKTASKTFDAYCRYTYMDNVLRGGYPMRLGNNKIFYVYSRKHGDLERDYNYFSMLPEFYSQGNGNFRDVNQNRRCDTFFAPFVGRENIHEFYSLIQLDGYNPLNVEKLTYRVPLEKAKKILSRLPEEQGEMLIGFVTEPFTPGALYRKLDEVLKDNWDESLFIQIIDFAEGMVNGNFGEGYWCDHWTYNLDLIFDYLEVFPEKEQEMLYENVYTTFLSQININRRFKRYEETKNGLRQYHALDESSRRKDSGEKLVRTKYGNGDVLKMTLMEKLLLLCVTKFAALDAYGMGIEMEGGKPGWYDALNGMPGMFGSSMAETYELARMLSYTTDALKRYPGQVEVIEELACFMEELNLINRIEQDSLYRDGQVLSFWNRINDAKEIYRDKTYSGISGNKIVYRTENLAEMLEGFRGTICLGIKKACRLSGGICPTYFTYEVTEYEKLKDGGIRPLAFQVNTVPYFLEGPVRYLKLQKSREEKRKLYQNIKESDLYDRKLSMYKVNASLQEASFELGRARAFTPGWLENESIWLHMEYKYLLELLRSGLYQEF
;
A
#
# COMPACT_ATOMS: atom_id res chain seq x y z
N GLU A 1 21.80 -0.28 41.27
CA GLU A 1 22.35 -0.19 39.90
C GLU A 1 21.18 -0.16 38.90
N ILE A 2 21.28 0.68 37.90
CA ILE A 2 20.31 0.85 36.82
C ILE A 2 21.07 0.71 35.51
N LEU A 3 20.49 -0.04 34.57
CA LEU A 3 20.98 -0.19 33.20
C LEU A 3 19.79 -0.09 32.25
N ASP A 4 19.84 0.84 31.32
CA ASP A 4 18.80 1.05 30.30
C ASP A 4 19.43 1.17 28.92
N GLY A 5 18.69 0.86 27.85
CA GLY A 5 19.19 0.95 26.50
C GLY A 5 18.58 -0.02 25.50
N MET A 6 19.24 -0.16 24.36
CA MET A 6 18.81 -0.98 23.23
C MET A 6 19.67 -2.26 23.15
N PRO A 7 19.05 -3.45 23.15
CA PRO A 7 19.78 -4.72 23.07
C PRO A 7 20.43 -4.97 21.69
N ALA A 8 19.96 -4.32 20.65
CA ALA A 8 20.53 -4.41 19.32
C ALA A 8 20.36 -3.09 18.55
N VAL A 9 21.44 -2.65 17.90
CA VAL A 9 21.43 -1.53 16.96
C VAL A 9 21.79 -2.07 15.58
N ILE A 10 20.90 -1.85 14.61
CA ILE A 10 21.16 -2.17 13.20
C ILE A 10 21.50 -0.85 12.51
N PRO A 11 22.78 -0.64 12.15
CA PRO A 11 23.21 0.62 11.58
C PRO A 11 22.58 0.92 10.24
N TYR A 12 22.40 2.19 9.94
CA TYR A 12 21.98 2.68 8.62
C TYR A 12 22.84 2.09 7.49
N GLY A 13 22.20 1.75 6.36
CA GLY A 13 22.88 1.17 5.20
C GLY A 13 22.77 -0.36 5.10
N VAL A 14 22.09 -1.01 6.08
CA VAL A 14 21.78 -2.45 6.02
C VAL A 14 20.27 -2.64 5.95
N SER A 15 19.79 -3.40 4.96
CA SER A 15 18.37 -3.76 4.91
C SER A 15 18.03 -4.82 5.96
N MET A 16 16.79 -4.83 6.44
CA MET A 16 16.30 -5.88 7.35
C MET A 16 16.37 -7.27 6.69
N GLU A 17 16.12 -7.37 5.40
CA GLU A 17 16.24 -8.59 4.63
C GLU A 17 17.68 -9.13 4.66
N ASN A 18 18.68 -8.28 4.38
CA ASN A 18 20.08 -8.65 4.47
C ASN A 18 20.49 -9.02 5.89
N THR A 19 19.98 -8.30 6.89
CA THR A 19 20.24 -8.61 8.30
C THR A 19 19.74 -10.01 8.66
N LYS A 20 18.59 -10.43 8.16
CA LYS A 20 18.03 -11.77 8.39
C LYS A 20 18.74 -12.86 7.61
N ASN A 21 18.87 -12.67 6.31
CA ASN A 21 19.37 -13.72 5.40
C ASN A 21 20.88 -13.92 5.54
N MET A 22 21.62 -12.87 5.90
CA MET A 22 23.07 -12.85 5.96
C MET A 22 23.61 -12.47 7.35
N CYS A 23 22.88 -12.77 8.42
CA CYS A 23 23.14 -12.25 9.76
C CYS A 23 24.60 -12.45 10.24
N GLN A 24 25.22 -13.60 9.99
CA GLN A 24 26.61 -13.83 10.38
C GLN A 24 27.61 -13.04 9.55
N THR A 25 27.36 -12.89 8.26
CA THR A 25 28.20 -12.08 7.37
C THR A 25 27.98 -10.60 7.62
N ALA A 26 26.73 -10.18 7.89
CA ALA A 26 26.39 -8.79 8.20
C ALA A 26 27.21 -8.25 9.40
N LYS A 27 27.46 -9.07 10.42
CA LYS A 27 28.27 -8.70 11.58
C LYS A 27 29.66 -8.18 11.17
N ALA A 28 30.28 -8.76 10.15
CA ALA A 28 31.62 -8.38 9.69
C ALA A 28 31.69 -6.93 9.18
N TRP A 29 30.60 -6.30 8.81
CA TRP A 29 30.57 -4.91 8.34
C TRP A 29 30.24 -3.90 9.44
N MET A 30 29.78 -4.35 10.61
CA MET A 30 29.40 -3.46 11.71
C MET A 30 30.62 -2.88 12.42
N GLN A 31 30.52 -1.60 12.77
CA GLN A 31 31.53 -0.88 13.53
C GLN A 31 30.87 0.18 14.41
N VAL A 32 31.43 0.35 15.62
CA VAL A 32 31.10 1.44 16.54
C VAL A 32 32.33 2.31 16.71
N GLU A 33 32.18 3.61 16.51
CA GLU A 33 33.19 4.64 16.72
C GLU A 33 32.80 5.54 17.92
N ASP A 34 33.71 6.34 18.40
CA ASP A 34 33.52 7.42 19.40
C ASP A 34 32.89 6.93 20.73
N VAL A 35 33.20 5.68 21.13
CA VAL A 35 32.73 5.09 22.40
C VAL A 35 33.31 5.83 23.61
N ALA A 36 34.55 6.27 23.51
CA ALA A 36 35.23 7.01 24.57
C ALA A 36 34.67 8.42 24.78
N GLU A 37 34.09 9.02 23.76
CA GLU A 37 33.39 10.31 23.78
C GLU A 37 31.98 10.23 24.37
N CYS A 38 31.53 9.04 24.79
CA CYS A 38 30.21 8.76 25.33
C CYS A 38 29.05 9.01 24.32
N ILE A 39 29.34 9.11 23.03
CA ILE A 39 28.38 9.27 21.92
C ILE A 39 28.74 8.23 20.86
N PRO A 40 28.46 6.93 21.10
CA PRO A 40 28.80 5.90 20.14
C PRO A 40 28.12 6.13 18.79
N TYR A 41 28.93 6.06 17.73
CA TYR A 41 28.47 6.19 16.35
C TYR A 41 28.52 4.82 15.66
N PHE A 42 27.33 4.31 15.32
CA PHE A 42 27.15 2.99 14.75
C PHE A 42 27.10 3.09 13.22
N ARG A 43 27.99 2.40 12.53
CA ARG A 43 28.10 2.47 11.08
C ARG A 43 28.36 1.12 10.43
N VAL A 44 28.07 1.06 9.12
CA VAL A 44 28.46 -0.04 8.22
C VAL A 44 29.73 0.37 7.46
N ARG A 45 30.77 -0.49 7.49
CA ARG A 45 32.06 -0.19 6.87
C ARG A 45 32.08 -0.33 5.35
N ALA A 46 31.21 -1.17 4.79
CA ALA A 46 31.15 -1.47 3.36
C ALA A 46 29.73 -1.82 2.93
N SER A 47 29.43 -1.63 1.66
CA SER A 47 28.16 -2.07 1.06
C SER A 47 28.12 -3.60 0.99
N MET A 48 26.95 -4.16 1.31
CA MET A 48 26.65 -5.58 1.15
C MET A 48 26.19 -5.94 -0.27
N ALA A 49 25.99 -4.95 -1.13
CA ALA A 49 25.55 -5.16 -2.51
C ALA A 49 26.70 -5.66 -3.39
N ASP A 50 26.48 -6.77 -4.08
CA ASP A 50 27.39 -7.28 -5.12
C ASP A 50 27.15 -6.52 -6.44
N THR A 51 27.75 -5.34 -6.53
CA THR A 51 27.64 -4.47 -7.71
C THR A 51 29.03 -4.15 -8.28
N ALA A 52 29.10 -3.87 -9.57
CA ALA A 52 30.32 -3.48 -10.23
C ALA A 52 30.83 -2.07 -9.83
N SER A 53 30.01 -1.29 -9.14
CA SER A 53 30.37 0.06 -8.66
C SER A 53 30.74 0.03 -7.18
N VAL A 54 31.77 0.78 -6.83
CA VAL A 54 32.13 1.04 -5.43
C VAL A 54 31.09 1.99 -4.84
N GLN A 55 30.38 1.52 -3.83
CA GLN A 55 29.41 2.33 -3.10
C GLN A 55 30.02 2.82 -1.80
N LYS A 56 30.00 4.13 -1.57
CA LYS A 56 30.33 4.74 -0.29
C LYS A 56 29.06 4.78 0.57
N ILE A 57 29.12 4.19 1.76
CA ILE A 57 28.06 4.34 2.74
C ILE A 57 28.40 5.54 3.61
N GLU A 58 27.58 6.58 3.51
CA GLU A 58 27.66 7.78 4.33
C GLU A 58 26.54 7.72 5.38
N GLY A 59 26.84 8.26 6.57
CA GLY A 59 25.88 8.27 7.65
C GLY A 59 26.00 7.05 8.59
N GLY A 60 25.31 7.16 9.69
CA GLY A 60 25.22 6.15 10.73
C GLY A 60 24.23 6.58 11.82
N ASN A 61 23.95 5.63 12.71
CA ASN A 61 23.12 5.89 13.88
C ASN A 61 24.02 6.33 15.06
N PHE A 62 23.43 7.00 16.03
CA PHE A 62 24.10 7.34 17.27
C PHE A 62 23.16 7.18 18.46
N SER A 63 23.74 7.13 19.63
CA SER A 63 23.02 7.20 20.90
C SER A 63 23.84 7.98 21.93
N ALA A 64 23.16 8.49 22.97
CA ALA A 64 23.81 9.09 24.13
C ALA A 64 22.89 8.94 25.35
N GLY A 65 23.44 8.49 26.47
CA GLY A 65 22.76 8.50 27.76
C GLY A 65 23.15 9.75 28.54
N CYS A 66 22.16 10.47 29.09
CA CYS A 66 22.36 11.74 29.80
C CYS A 66 21.72 11.70 31.19
N LEU A 67 22.40 12.27 32.17
CA LEU A 67 21.83 12.63 33.45
C LEU A 67 21.05 13.96 33.39
N LYS A 68 20.34 14.29 34.47
CA LYS A 68 19.51 15.54 34.53
C LYS A 68 20.31 16.83 34.30
N ASP A 69 21.57 16.85 34.65
CA ASP A 69 22.47 17.98 34.47
C ASP A 69 23.20 17.99 33.12
N GLY A 70 22.83 17.05 32.24
CA GLY A 70 23.43 16.89 30.92
C GLY A 70 24.81 16.20 30.93
N GLU A 71 25.21 15.57 32.03
CA GLU A 71 26.39 14.71 32.06
C GLU A 71 26.15 13.47 31.22
N LEU A 72 27.07 13.17 30.29
CA LEU A 72 27.00 11.98 29.43
C LEU A 72 27.48 10.74 30.17
N LEU A 73 26.80 9.64 30.03
CA LEU A 73 27.17 8.34 30.59
C LEU A 73 27.99 7.53 29.59
N ALA A 74 28.96 6.80 30.10
CA ALA A 74 29.72 5.85 29.28
C ALA A 74 28.80 4.77 28.72
N PRO A 75 28.89 4.43 27.43
CA PRO A 75 28.06 3.39 26.81
C PRO A 75 28.67 1.99 26.97
N ILE A 76 27.79 0.99 27.00
CA ILE A 76 28.16 -0.40 26.74
C ILE A 76 27.60 -0.75 25.36
N VAL A 77 28.50 -1.07 24.42
CA VAL A 77 28.14 -1.31 23.00
C VAL A 77 28.29 -2.77 22.58
N ASP A 78 28.84 -3.60 23.44
CA ASP A 78 29.03 -5.03 23.23
C ASP A 78 27.93 -5.84 23.90
N THR A 79 27.11 -6.53 23.08
CA THR A 79 26.02 -7.37 23.57
C THR A 79 26.47 -8.47 24.51
N SER A 80 27.71 -9.01 24.32
CA SER A 80 28.24 -10.09 25.15
C SER A 80 28.54 -9.64 26.59
N VAL A 81 28.82 -8.36 26.81
CA VAL A 81 29.03 -7.80 28.16
C VAL A 81 27.75 -7.85 28.98
N ILE A 82 26.61 -7.55 28.36
CA ILE A 82 25.30 -7.51 29.02
C ILE A 82 24.62 -8.88 29.08
N PHE A 83 24.61 -9.60 27.96
CA PHE A 83 23.85 -10.84 27.80
C PHE A 83 24.67 -12.10 27.99
N SER A 84 26.02 -11.99 28.01
CA SER A 84 26.95 -13.14 28.17
C SER A 84 26.61 -14.22 27.10
N TYR A 85 26.23 -15.42 27.52
CA TYR A 85 25.89 -16.54 26.66
C TYR A 85 24.43 -16.51 26.10
N ASP A 86 23.59 -15.59 26.56
CA ASP A 86 22.20 -15.51 26.07
C ASP A 86 22.10 -14.82 24.70
N ALA A 87 22.14 -15.62 23.64
CA ALA A 87 21.98 -15.15 22.26
C ALA A 87 20.55 -14.68 21.92
N SER A 88 19.57 -14.94 22.78
CA SER A 88 18.19 -14.45 22.58
C SER A 88 18.03 -12.97 22.94
N LEU A 89 18.98 -12.38 23.64
CA LEU A 89 18.96 -11.01 24.17
C LEU A 89 17.75 -10.73 25.12
N GLN A 90 17.21 -11.77 25.75
CA GLN A 90 16.07 -11.65 26.67
C GLN A 90 16.49 -11.68 28.12
N ASN A 91 17.62 -12.30 28.45
CA ASN A 91 18.11 -12.45 29.80
C ASN A 91 19.50 -11.78 29.95
N PRO A 92 19.59 -10.63 30.63
CA PRO A 92 20.87 -9.91 30.77
C PRO A 92 21.77 -10.59 31.83
N VAL A 93 22.29 -11.76 31.51
CA VAL A 93 23.06 -12.60 32.42
C VAL A 93 24.26 -11.85 32.97
N GLY A 94 25.03 -11.13 32.14
CA GLY A 94 26.19 -10.35 32.57
C GLY A 94 25.81 -9.30 33.60
N PHE A 95 24.73 -8.54 33.39
CA PHE A 95 24.25 -7.54 34.36
C PHE A 95 23.73 -8.15 35.68
N ARG A 96 23.29 -9.41 35.65
CA ARG A 96 22.82 -10.12 36.86
C ARG A 96 23.95 -10.72 37.67
N GLU A 97 25.05 -11.08 37.02
CA GLU A 97 26.18 -11.77 37.65
C GLU A 97 27.33 -10.84 38.04
N HIS A 98 27.41 -9.64 37.43
CA HIS A 98 28.46 -8.67 37.66
C HIS A 98 27.90 -7.32 38.11
N SER A 99 28.68 -6.59 38.90
CA SER A 99 28.36 -5.19 39.18
C SER A 99 28.55 -4.32 37.93
N LEU A 100 27.86 -3.20 37.89
CA LEU A 100 27.96 -2.24 36.78
C LEU A 100 29.43 -1.75 36.60
N LYS A 101 30.16 -1.60 37.70
CA LYS A 101 31.58 -1.26 37.68
C LYS A 101 32.44 -2.33 37.01
N GLU A 102 32.16 -3.59 37.24
CA GLU A 102 32.83 -4.71 36.57
C GLU A 102 32.52 -4.74 35.09
N LEU A 103 31.24 -4.54 34.71
CA LEU A 103 30.84 -4.50 33.31
C LEU A 103 31.57 -3.38 32.54
N TYR A 104 31.67 -2.19 33.10
CA TYR A 104 32.43 -1.09 32.48
C TYR A 104 33.95 -1.34 32.43
N GLY A 105 34.45 -2.23 33.24
CA GLY A 105 35.87 -2.66 33.23
C GLY A 105 36.18 -3.75 32.22
N MET A 106 35.16 -4.36 31.59
CA MET A 106 35.36 -5.39 30.57
C MET A 106 35.79 -4.77 29.23
N GLU A 107 36.62 -5.49 28.49
CA GLU A 107 36.96 -5.12 27.12
C GLU A 107 35.72 -5.30 26.24
N GLN A 108 35.41 -4.29 25.43
CA GLN A 108 34.22 -4.31 24.54
C GLN A 108 34.64 -4.48 23.08
N MET A 109 33.98 -5.37 22.38
CA MET A 109 34.11 -5.50 20.93
C MET A 109 33.32 -4.39 20.23
N THR A 110 34.02 -3.57 19.44
CA THR A 110 33.42 -2.46 18.69
C THR A 110 33.25 -2.77 17.19
N GLN A 111 33.61 -3.99 16.78
CA GLN A 111 33.55 -4.44 15.37
C GLN A 111 33.14 -5.89 15.27
N ASN A 112 32.67 -6.30 14.07
CA ASN A 112 32.40 -7.68 13.72
C ASN A 112 31.26 -8.34 14.51
N GLN A 113 30.34 -7.57 15.07
CA GLN A 113 29.12 -8.03 15.73
C GLN A 113 28.02 -7.00 15.60
N PHE A 114 26.79 -7.41 15.84
CA PHE A 114 25.70 -6.45 16.05
C PHE A 114 25.89 -5.77 17.38
N PRO A 115 26.04 -4.44 17.40
CA PRO A 115 26.23 -3.71 18.64
C PRO A 115 24.93 -3.58 19.43
N CYS A 116 25.06 -3.35 20.74
CA CYS A 116 24.01 -2.82 21.58
C CYS A 116 24.33 -1.36 21.98
N SER A 117 23.41 -0.75 22.72
CA SER A 117 23.61 0.59 23.28
C SER A 117 22.97 0.64 24.65
N PHE A 118 23.77 0.51 25.70
CA PHE A 118 23.29 0.58 27.07
C PHE A 118 24.07 1.63 27.87
N TYR A 119 23.32 2.27 28.78
CA TYR A 119 23.86 3.26 29.72
C TYR A 119 23.47 2.88 31.13
N GLY A 120 24.43 2.93 32.03
CA GLY A 120 24.19 2.53 33.41
C GLY A 120 24.74 3.50 34.41
N THR A 121 24.13 3.51 35.58
CA THR A 121 24.61 4.29 36.72
C THR A 121 24.25 3.62 38.04
N VAL A 122 24.93 4.05 39.09
CA VAL A 122 24.66 3.61 40.47
C VAL A 122 24.14 4.78 41.26
N LYS A 123 22.92 4.65 41.82
CA LYS A 123 22.30 5.68 42.63
C LYS A 123 21.70 5.07 43.89
N CYS A 124 21.96 5.70 45.03
CA CYS A 124 21.31 5.39 46.28
C CYS A 124 20.06 6.29 46.41
N LEU A 125 18.88 5.68 46.42
CA LEU A 125 17.61 6.40 46.50
C LEU A 125 17.02 6.19 47.90
N VAL A 126 16.52 7.26 48.51
CA VAL A 126 15.71 7.17 49.71
C VAL A 126 14.21 6.99 49.33
N PRO A 127 13.34 6.48 50.23
CA PRO A 127 11.90 6.32 49.92
C PRO A 127 11.27 7.63 49.41
N GLY A 128 10.66 7.60 48.23
CA GLY A 128 10.02 8.74 47.58
C GLY A 128 10.96 9.59 46.69
N GLU A 129 12.25 9.28 46.64
CA GLU A 129 13.19 9.93 45.71
C GLU A 129 13.07 9.34 44.31
N GLU A 130 13.09 10.20 43.29
CA GLU A 130 13.05 9.84 41.88
C GLU A 130 14.41 10.02 41.21
N PHE A 131 14.76 9.11 40.35
CA PHE A 131 15.93 9.20 39.48
C PHE A 131 15.47 9.19 38.01
N THR A 132 16.08 10.05 37.20
CA THR A 132 15.77 10.16 35.77
C THR A 132 17.04 10.00 34.96
N LEU A 133 16.98 9.14 33.97
CA LEU A 133 17.98 8.98 32.91
C LEU A 133 17.32 9.33 31.59
N TYR A 134 18.01 10.03 30.73
CA TYR A 134 17.58 10.39 29.39
C TYR A 134 18.44 9.71 28.35
N GLU A 135 17.82 9.31 27.24
CA GLU A 135 18.53 8.80 26.07
C GLU A 135 18.18 9.62 24.83
N VAL A 136 19.20 9.92 24.04
CA VAL A 136 19.05 10.51 22.69
C VAL A 136 19.49 9.46 21.70
N ILE A 137 18.61 9.15 20.74
CA ILE A 137 18.85 8.15 19.70
C ILE A 137 18.55 8.81 18.36
N GLY A 138 19.40 8.62 17.38
CA GLY A 138 19.19 9.24 16.09
C GLY A 138 20.05 8.67 14.97
N GLN A 139 19.93 9.34 13.83
CA GLN A 139 20.73 9.08 12.64
C GLN A 139 21.26 10.42 12.13
N VAL A 140 22.51 10.43 11.67
CA VAL A 140 23.13 11.58 11.02
C VAL A 140 23.91 11.14 9.79
N GLU A 141 24.00 12.03 8.80
CA GLU A 141 24.81 11.78 7.59
C GLU A 141 26.31 11.85 7.89
N ASN A 142 26.67 12.62 8.90
CA ASN A 142 28.06 12.90 9.23
C ASN A 142 28.20 13.07 10.74
N LYS A 143 29.21 12.44 11.33
CA LYS A 143 29.44 12.52 12.77
C LYS A 143 29.81 13.92 13.28
N HIS A 144 30.29 14.84 12.43
CA HIS A 144 30.54 16.23 12.83
C HIS A 144 29.26 16.94 13.30
N ILE A 145 28.09 16.58 12.77
CA ILE A 145 26.80 17.09 13.24
C ILE A 145 26.57 16.78 14.71
N LEU A 146 27.08 15.65 15.21
CA LEU A 146 27.00 15.28 16.63
C LEU A 146 27.81 16.19 17.52
N SER A 147 29.01 16.61 17.08
CA SER A 147 29.85 17.54 17.83
C SER A 147 29.12 18.89 18.03
N ASP A 148 28.46 19.40 16.99
CA ASP A 148 27.70 20.63 17.08
C ASP A 148 26.43 20.45 17.93
N PHE A 149 25.72 19.33 17.76
CA PHE A 149 24.50 19.04 18.53
C PHE A 149 24.79 18.92 20.04
N PHE A 150 25.88 18.25 20.42
CA PHE A 150 26.27 18.06 21.83
C PHE A 150 27.19 19.14 22.36
N ALA A 151 27.52 20.18 21.58
CA ALA A 151 28.27 21.34 22.08
C ALA A 151 27.56 22.01 23.27
N ASP A 152 26.23 22.06 23.20
CA ASP A 152 25.39 22.46 24.32
C ASP A 152 24.91 21.24 25.10
N LYS A 153 25.06 21.29 26.42
CA LYS A 153 24.58 20.21 27.31
C LYS A 153 23.07 19.98 27.11
N LYS A 154 22.70 18.72 26.95
CA LYS A 154 21.27 18.30 26.85
C LYS A 154 20.79 17.91 28.24
N ASP A 155 20.39 18.91 29.01
CA ASP A 155 19.92 18.79 30.39
C ASP A 155 18.41 18.53 30.49
N ASP A 156 17.89 18.47 31.69
CA ASP A 156 16.48 18.27 32.00
C ASP A 156 15.55 19.25 31.25
N SER A 157 15.97 20.50 31.10
CA SER A 157 15.16 21.53 30.41
C SER A 157 14.98 21.22 28.91
N TYR A 158 16.03 20.70 28.26
CA TYR A 158 15.97 20.25 26.87
C TYR A 158 14.93 19.11 26.69
N PHE A 159 15.01 18.10 27.54
CA PHE A 159 14.11 16.94 27.43
C PHE A 159 12.66 17.30 27.75
N TYR A 160 12.43 18.15 28.76
CA TYR A 160 11.08 18.67 29.04
C TYR A 160 10.51 19.50 27.88
N ALA A 161 11.33 20.32 27.24
CA ALA A 161 10.92 21.08 26.05
C ALA A 161 10.53 20.13 24.92
N LYS A 162 11.36 19.12 24.62
CA LYS A 162 11.06 18.12 23.57
C LYS A 162 9.83 17.28 23.87
N ARG A 163 9.61 16.90 25.13
CA ARG A 163 8.39 16.21 25.56
C ARG A 163 7.15 17.05 25.33
N ARG A 164 7.23 18.36 25.65
CA ARG A 164 6.13 19.29 25.42
C ARG A 164 5.85 19.48 23.94
N GLU A 165 6.88 19.71 23.12
CA GLU A 165 6.78 19.81 21.66
C GLU A 165 6.12 18.56 21.05
N ALA A 166 6.55 17.36 21.46
CA ALA A 166 5.96 16.10 20.99
C ALA A 166 4.49 15.97 21.36
N LYS A 167 4.11 16.36 22.58
CA LYS A 167 2.72 16.36 23.04
C LYS A 167 1.88 17.35 22.25
N GLU A 168 2.34 18.59 22.10
CA GLU A 168 1.67 19.63 21.32
C GLU A 168 1.51 19.23 19.86
N LEU A 169 2.53 18.60 19.25
CA LEU A 169 2.45 18.06 17.90
C LEU A 169 1.36 16.99 17.79
N ALA A 170 1.32 16.03 18.71
CA ALA A 170 0.31 14.96 18.70
C ALA A 170 -1.11 15.55 18.89
N GLU A 171 -1.28 16.51 19.78
CA GLU A 171 -2.54 17.22 19.98
C GLU A 171 -2.96 17.99 18.72
N ASN A 172 -2.05 18.73 18.11
CA ASN A 172 -2.32 19.49 16.88
C ASN A 172 -2.70 18.59 15.71
N LEU A 173 -2.00 17.48 15.50
CA LEU A 173 -2.32 16.51 14.45
C LEU A 173 -3.69 15.85 14.64
N THR A 174 -4.18 15.73 15.88
CA THR A 174 -5.44 15.05 16.19
C THR A 174 -6.60 16.00 16.50
N ASN A 175 -6.41 17.31 16.42
CA ASN A 175 -7.47 18.29 16.70
C ASN A 175 -8.66 18.19 15.73
N GLU A 176 -8.45 17.69 14.52
CA GLU A 176 -9.51 17.46 13.53
C GLU A 176 -10.59 16.47 14.02
N ILE A 177 -10.27 15.61 14.98
CA ILE A 177 -11.15 14.57 15.54
C ILE A 177 -11.43 14.80 17.04
N ASP A 178 -11.50 16.05 17.50
CA ASP A 178 -11.79 16.36 18.91
C ASP A 178 -13.24 16.05 19.27
N THR A 179 -13.48 14.89 19.88
CA THR A 179 -14.80 14.46 20.36
C THR A 179 -14.93 14.67 21.86
N LYS A 180 -16.16 14.95 22.31
CA LYS A 180 -16.53 15.04 23.74
C LYS A 180 -17.83 14.28 23.98
N THR A 181 -17.70 13.00 24.24
CA THR A 181 -18.84 12.10 24.48
C THR A 181 -18.96 11.74 25.95
N ALA A 182 -19.96 10.93 26.31
CA ALA A 182 -20.10 10.39 27.64
C ALA A 182 -18.97 9.39 28.01
N SER A 183 -18.24 8.87 27.01
CA SER A 183 -17.14 7.92 27.20
C SER A 183 -15.80 8.54 26.87
N LYS A 184 -15.01 8.87 27.89
CA LYS A 184 -13.64 9.37 27.72
C LYS A 184 -12.74 8.35 26.99
N THR A 185 -13.01 7.05 27.14
CA THR A 185 -12.30 5.99 26.44
C THR A 185 -12.58 6.03 24.94
N PHE A 186 -13.82 6.28 24.54
CA PHE A 186 -14.18 6.45 23.15
C PHE A 186 -13.53 7.71 22.55
N ASP A 187 -13.52 8.83 23.26
CA ASP A 187 -12.87 10.07 22.81
C ASP A 187 -11.36 9.85 22.59
N ALA A 188 -10.69 9.18 23.52
CA ALA A 188 -9.29 8.81 23.38
C ALA A 188 -9.05 7.85 22.20
N TYR A 189 -9.94 6.86 22.01
CA TYR A 189 -9.88 5.91 20.90
C TYR A 189 -10.00 6.59 19.53
N CYS A 190 -10.91 7.57 19.40
CA CYS A 190 -11.05 8.34 18.17
C CYS A 190 -9.74 9.05 17.79
N ARG A 191 -9.11 9.74 18.73
CA ARG A 191 -7.82 10.42 18.52
C ARG A 191 -6.71 9.44 18.16
N TYR A 192 -6.62 8.33 18.89
CA TYR A 192 -5.62 7.31 18.65
C TYR A 192 -5.76 6.68 17.25
N THR A 193 -6.98 6.31 16.86
CA THR A 193 -7.25 5.71 15.55
C THR A 193 -6.97 6.69 14.40
N TYR A 194 -7.33 7.96 14.59
CA TYR A 194 -7.02 9.01 13.60
C TYR A 194 -5.51 9.19 13.44
N MET A 195 -4.75 9.27 14.54
CA MET A 195 -3.29 9.35 14.51
C MET A 195 -2.66 8.16 13.79
N ASP A 196 -3.14 6.95 14.02
CA ASP A 196 -2.63 5.74 13.34
C ASP A 196 -2.85 5.82 11.82
N ASN A 197 -4.02 6.30 11.37
CA ASN A 197 -4.29 6.50 9.95
C ASN A 197 -3.38 7.56 9.33
N VAL A 198 -3.17 8.69 10.01
CA VAL A 198 -2.25 9.75 9.57
C VAL A 198 -0.82 9.21 9.43
N LEU A 199 -0.35 8.39 10.36
CA LEU A 199 0.98 7.80 10.30
C LEU A 199 1.12 6.76 9.18
N ARG A 200 0.05 6.10 8.79
CA ARG A 200 0.06 5.10 7.70
C ARG A 200 -0.12 5.74 6.32
N GLY A 201 -1.13 6.60 6.18
CA GLY A 201 -1.44 7.28 4.92
C GLY A 201 -0.54 8.47 4.62
N GLY A 202 0.06 9.05 5.65
CA GLY A 202 0.78 10.31 5.65
C GLY A 202 -0.11 11.48 6.05
N TYR A 203 0.52 12.51 6.62
CA TYR A 203 -0.15 13.77 6.93
C TYR A 203 -0.15 14.69 5.71
N PRO A 204 -1.31 15.11 5.19
CA PRO A 204 -1.39 16.00 4.05
C PRO A 204 -0.98 17.41 4.44
N MET A 205 -0.13 18.02 3.62
CA MET A 205 0.30 19.40 3.79
C MET A 205 0.38 20.12 2.44
N ARG A 206 0.29 21.45 2.48
CA ARG A 206 0.61 22.26 1.31
C ARG A 206 2.12 22.34 1.14
N LEU A 207 2.61 22.03 -0.04
CA LEU A 207 4.01 22.17 -0.42
C LEU A 207 4.11 23.23 -1.52
N GLY A 208 4.79 24.35 -1.22
CA GLY A 208 4.67 25.54 -2.05
C GLY A 208 3.27 26.14 -1.99
N ASN A 209 2.84 26.79 -3.09
CA ASN A 209 1.53 27.42 -3.15
C ASN A 209 0.42 26.50 -3.66
N ASN A 210 0.76 25.51 -4.50
CA ASN A 210 -0.21 24.81 -5.34
C ASN A 210 -0.14 23.27 -5.27
N LYS A 211 0.73 22.70 -4.46
CA LYS A 211 0.90 21.25 -4.39
C LYS A 211 0.45 20.68 -3.05
N ILE A 212 -0.03 19.46 -3.10
CA ILE A 212 -0.32 18.66 -1.91
C ILE A 212 0.79 17.63 -1.78
N PHE A 213 1.30 17.48 -0.57
CA PHE A 213 2.33 16.52 -0.25
C PHE A 213 1.96 15.78 1.04
N TYR A 214 2.25 14.48 1.07
CA TYR A 214 1.99 13.64 2.24
C TYR A 214 3.31 13.34 2.93
N VAL A 215 3.56 13.96 4.07
CA VAL A 215 4.72 13.62 4.91
C VAL A 215 4.42 12.37 5.75
N TYR A 216 5.47 11.63 6.09
CA TYR A 216 5.41 10.55 7.06
C TYR A 216 4.60 9.31 6.64
N SER A 217 4.20 9.19 5.39
CA SER A 217 3.59 7.95 4.88
C SER A 217 4.55 6.77 5.04
N ARG A 218 4.08 5.66 5.57
CA ARG A 218 4.90 4.47 5.84
C ARG A 218 4.30 3.19 5.30
N LYS A 219 5.15 2.20 5.03
CA LYS A 219 4.71 0.87 4.67
C LYS A 219 4.06 0.18 5.86
N HIS A 220 2.91 -0.41 5.60
CA HIS A 220 2.20 -1.29 6.49
C HIS A 220 2.53 -2.75 6.16
N GLY A 221 2.61 -3.63 7.15
CA GLY A 221 2.86 -5.05 6.97
C GLY A 221 1.96 -5.93 7.83
N ASP A 222 1.87 -7.20 7.45
CA ASP A 222 1.12 -8.22 8.19
C ASP A 222 1.96 -8.83 9.30
N LEU A 223 1.31 -9.34 10.35
CA LEU A 223 1.99 -9.93 11.50
C LEU A 223 2.71 -11.24 11.15
N GLU A 224 2.19 -12.00 10.19
CA GLU A 224 2.78 -13.26 9.74
C GLU A 224 3.92 -13.08 8.72
N ARG A 225 4.17 -11.85 8.30
CA ARG A 225 5.24 -11.53 7.35
C ARG A 225 6.21 -10.54 7.96
N ASP A 226 7.44 -10.69 7.59
CA ASP A 226 8.56 -9.96 8.15
C ASP A 226 8.93 -8.73 7.31
N TYR A 227 7.95 -7.99 6.86
CA TYR A 227 8.16 -6.75 6.12
C TYR A 227 7.52 -5.52 6.76
N ASN A 228 7.06 -5.65 8.00
CA ASN A 228 6.50 -4.55 8.77
C ASN A 228 7.62 -3.67 9.34
N TYR A 229 8.36 -3.02 8.48
CA TYR A 229 9.43 -2.11 8.87
C TYR A 229 9.15 -0.68 8.42
N PHE A 230 9.72 0.23 9.17
CA PHE A 230 9.64 1.65 8.91
C PHE A 230 10.87 2.09 8.13
N SER A 231 10.66 2.58 6.91
CA SER A 231 11.76 3.02 6.05
C SER A 231 11.49 4.42 5.53
N MET A 232 12.08 5.40 6.22
CA MET A 232 12.04 6.81 5.82
C MET A 232 13.45 7.38 5.84
N LEU A 233 13.71 8.33 4.96
CA LEU A 233 14.97 9.07 4.99
C LEU A 233 14.92 10.11 6.13
N PRO A 234 16.06 10.36 6.82
CA PRO A 234 16.16 11.39 7.86
C PRO A 234 16.34 12.77 7.20
N GLU A 235 15.31 13.25 6.56
CA GLU A 235 15.28 14.52 5.84
C GLU A 235 13.98 15.27 6.10
N PHE A 236 13.96 16.57 5.88
CA PHE A 236 12.72 17.35 5.87
C PHE A 236 11.80 16.85 4.76
N TYR A 237 10.49 17.00 4.95
CA TYR A 237 9.49 16.49 4.00
C TYR A 237 9.68 15.01 3.66
N SER A 238 10.10 14.22 4.64
CA SER A 238 10.33 12.79 4.45
C SER A 238 9.02 12.05 4.18
N GLN A 239 9.03 11.17 3.18
CA GLN A 239 7.92 10.32 2.81
C GLN A 239 8.40 8.88 2.64
N GLY A 240 7.70 7.93 3.24
CA GLY A 240 7.93 6.50 3.01
C GLY A 240 7.21 6.01 1.74
N ASN A 241 7.47 4.76 1.37
CA ASN A 241 6.65 4.04 0.40
C ASN A 241 5.49 3.33 1.12
N GLY A 242 4.44 2.94 0.37
CA GLY A 242 3.31 2.23 0.94
C GLY A 242 2.71 1.21 -0.01
N ASN A 243 1.96 0.25 0.52
CA ASN A 243 1.15 -0.63 -0.29
C ASN A 243 -0.01 0.16 -0.90
N PHE A 244 -0.28 -0.03 -2.20
CA PHE A 244 -1.33 0.70 -2.93
C PHE A 244 -2.68 0.65 -2.22
N ARG A 245 -3.13 -0.55 -1.83
CA ARG A 245 -4.40 -0.75 -1.13
C ARG A 245 -4.45 -0.01 0.20
N ASP A 246 -3.39 -0.14 1.00
CA ASP A 246 -3.38 0.35 2.38
C ASP A 246 -3.29 1.88 2.41
N VAL A 247 -2.43 2.49 1.59
CA VAL A 247 -2.32 3.94 1.48
C VAL A 247 -3.64 4.54 0.98
N ASN A 248 -4.26 3.92 -0.05
CA ASN A 248 -5.55 4.34 -0.58
C ASN A 248 -6.63 4.36 0.52
N GLN A 249 -6.78 3.26 1.25
CA GLN A 249 -7.77 3.15 2.31
C GLN A 249 -7.52 4.12 3.47
N ASN A 250 -6.26 4.33 3.84
CA ASN A 250 -5.90 5.26 4.92
C ASN A 250 -6.15 6.72 4.54
N ARG A 251 -6.00 7.08 3.25
CA ARG A 251 -6.25 8.45 2.74
C ARG A 251 -7.69 8.70 2.31
N ARG A 252 -8.54 7.70 2.35
CA ARG A 252 -9.92 7.78 1.82
C ARG A 252 -10.70 8.97 2.35
N CYS A 253 -10.63 9.21 3.66
CA CYS A 253 -11.40 10.26 4.32
C CYS A 253 -10.66 11.60 4.47
N ASP A 254 -9.47 11.77 3.87
CA ASP A 254 -8.66 12.97 4.04
C ASP A 254 -9.39 14.23 3.58
N THR A 255 -10.21 14.14 2.54
CA THR A 255 -10.98 15.29 2.04
C THR A 255 -11.97 15.84 3.07
N PHE A 256 -12.47 15.02 4.00
CA PHE A 256 -13.32 15.49 5.10
C PHE A 256 -12.54 16.28 6.14
N PHE A 257 -11.36 15.81 6.51
CA PHE A 257 -10.53 16.42 7.55
C PHE A 257 -9.65 17.55 7.01
N ALA A 258 -9.22 17.43 5.75
CA ALA A 258 -8.36 18.38 5.07
C ALA A 258 -8.91 18.71 3.66
N PRO A 259 -10.01 19.51 3.54
CA PRO A 259 -10.65 19.80 2.26
C PRO A 259 -9.70 20.37 1.19
N PHE A 260 -8.60 21.00 1.59
CA PHE A 260 -7.57 21.50 0.67
C PHE A 260 -6.86 20.42 -0.14
N VAL A 261 -6.94 19.15 0.28
CA VAL A 261 -6.43 18.00 -0.48
C VAL A 261 -7.18 17.86 -1.82
N GLY A 262 -8.46 18.23 -1.83
CA GLY A 262 -9.27 18.18 -3.04
C GLY A 262 -9.26 16.77 -3.67
N ARG A 263 -8.93 16.70 -4.96
CA ARG A 263 -8.90 15.46 -5.75
C ARG A 263 -7.51 14.82 -5.87
N GLU A 264 -6.52 15.22 -5.08
CA GLU A 264 -5.14 14.75 -5.21
C GLU A 264 -5.04 13.22 -5.08
N ASN A 265 -5.74 12.62 -4.12
CA ASN A 265 -5.75 11.16 -3.96
C ASN A 265 -6.40 10.46 -5.16
N ILE A 266 -7.46 11.02 -5.75
CA ILE A 266 -8.07 10.48 -6.98
C ILE A 266 -7.04 10.52 -8.11
N HIS A 267 -6.34 11.65 -8.26
CA HIS A 267 -5.32 11.82 -9.29
C HIS A 267 -4.18 10.81 -9.13
N GLU A 268 -3.64 10.65 -7.93
CA GLU A 268 -2.53 9.73 -7.65
C GLU A 268 -2.92 8.27 -7.97
N PHE A 269 -4.00 7.77 -7.36
CA PHE A 269 -4.35 6.35 -7.48
C PHE A 269 -4.89 5.96 -8.86
N TYR A 270 -5.65 6.82 -9.54
CA TYR A 270 -6.08 6.53 -10.92
C TYR A 270 -4.95 6.68 -11.94
N SER A 271 -3.94 7.52 -11.71
CA SER A 271 -2.75 7.61 -12.56
C SER A 271 -1.87 6.35 -12.50
N LEU A 272 -1.94 5.59 -11.41
CA LEU A 272 -1.24 4.31 -11.26
C LEU A 272 -1.96 3.12 -11.93
N ILE A 273 -3.20 3.29 -12.40
CA ILE A 273 -3.92 2.22 -13.11
C ILE A 273 -3.29 1.99 -14.49
N GLN A 274 -2.94 0.73 -14.75
CA GLN A 274 -2.38 0.23 -16.01
C GLN A 274 -3.48 0.02 -17.06
N LEU A 275 -3.10 -0.13 -18.34
CA LEU A 275 -4.06 -0.39 -19.41
C LEU A 275 -4.75 -1.75 -19.27
N ASP A 276 -4.15 -2.73 -18.64
CA ASP A 276 -4.75 -4.03 -18.36
C ASP A 276 -5.69 -4.04 -17.15
N GLY A 277 -5.91 -2.87 -16.51
CA GLY A 277 -6.79 -2.69 -15.36
C GLY A 277 -6.17 -3.11 -14.02
N TYR A 278 -4.88 -3.42 -13.97
CA TYR A 278 -4.12 -3.63 -12.73
C TYR A 278 -3.38 -2.35 -12.31
N ASN A 279 -2.59 -2.45 -11.25
CA ASN A 279 -1.79 -1.38 -10.68
C ASN A 279 -0.53 -1.96 -10.01
N PRO A 280 0.51 -1.15 -9.76
CA PRO A 280 1.66 -1.60 -8.98
C PRO A 280 1.25 -1.93 -7.54
N LEU A 281 2.00 -2.84 -6.90
CA LEU A 281 1.77 -3.19 -5.50
C LEU A 281 2.06 -2.01 -4.57
N ASN A 282 3.19 -1.33 -4.79
CA ASN A 282 3.63 -0.22 -3.94
C ASN A 282 3.46 1.12 -4.64
N VAL A 283 3.00 2.10 -3.87
CA VAL A 283 3.12 3.52 -4.19
C VAL A 283 4.46 3.99 -3.65
N GLU A 284 5.30 4.52 -4.52
CA GLU A 284 6.63 5.00 -4.16
C GLU A 284 6.59 6.50 -3.80
N LYS A 285 7.70 6.97 -3.24
CA LYS A 285 7.88 8.38 -2.91
C LYS A 285 7.59 9.26 -4.11
N LEU A 286 6.84 10.33 -3.88
CA LEU A 286 6.60 11.37 -4.88
C LEU A 286 7.91 12.11 -5.15
N THR A 287 8.30 12.18 -6.41
CA THR A 287 9.44 12.96 -6.86
C THR A 287 9.00 14.11 -7.75
N TYR A 288 9.85 15.11 -7.86
CA TYR A 288 9.61 16.30 -8.63
C TYR A 288 10.72 16.52 -9.64
N ARG A 289 10.40 17.18 -10.74
CA ARG A 289 11.38 17.59 -11.76
C ARG A 289 10.97 18.95 -12.32
N VAL A 290 11.90 19.88 -12.50
CA VAL A 290 11.63 21.16 -13.11
C VAL A 290 12.05 21.11 -14.59
N PRO A 291 11.16 21.47 -15.55
CA PRO A 291 11.54 21.59 -16.95
C PRO A 291 12.70 22.58 -17.13
N LEU A 292 13.69 22.23 -17.97
CA LEU A 292 14.96 22.97 -18.11
C LEU A 292 14.79 24.46 -18.32
N GLU A 293 13.87 24.89 -19.19
CA GLU A 293 13.63 26.32 -19.47
C GLU A 293 13.06 27.06 -18.26
N LYS A 294 12.23 26.40 -17.45
CA LYS A 294 11.72 26.95 -16.20
C LYS A 294 12.84 27.01 -15.15
N ALA A 295 13.68 25.98 -15.04
CA ALA A 295 14.80 25.96 -14.12
C ALA A 295 15.79 27.10 -14.41
N LYS A 296 16.20 27.27 -15.66
CA LYS A 296 17.04 28.39 -16.08
C LYS A 296 16.46 29.74 -15.69
N LYS A 297 15.15 29.95 -15.89
CA LYS A 297 14.47 31.22 -15.56
C LYS A 297 14.48 31.50 -14.06
N ILE A 298 14.20 30.49 -13.22
CA ILE A 298 14.14 30.65 -11.76
C ILE A 298 15.53 30.94 -11.20
N LEU A 299 16.52 30.18 -11.63
CA LEU A 299 17.86 30.17 -11.08
C LEU A 299 18.82 31.20 -11.74
N SER A 300 18.37 31.94 -12.75
CA SER A 300 19.15 32.99 -13.42
C SER A 300 19.61 34.15 -12.52
N ARG A 301 19.06 34.27 -11.32
CA ARG A 301 19.41 35.30 -10.36
C ARG A 301 20.62 34.94 -9.48
N LEU A 302 20.99 33.66 -9.50
CA LEU A 302 22.13 33.13 -8.73
C LEU A 302 23.44 33.32 -9.48
N PRO A 303 24.58 33.36 -8.79
CA PRO A 303 25.89 33.25 -9.44
C PRO A 303 25.94 32.03 -10.38
N GLU A 304 26.64 32.21 -11.54
CA GLU A 304 26.62 31.25 -12.63
C GLU A 304 26.94 29.81 -12.19
N GLU A 305 28.01 29.59 -11.44
CA GLU A 305 28.41 28.27 -10.95
C GLU A 305 27.34 27.62 -10.07
N GLN A 306 26.79 28.36 -9.10
CA GLN A 306 25.73 27.87 -8.23
C GLN A 306 24.41 27.61 -8.98
N GLY A 307 24.08 28.50 -9.93
CA GLY A 307 22.92 28.34 -10.80
C GLY A 307 23.01 27.07 -11.67
N GLU A 308 24.15 26.81 -12.29
CA GLU A 308 24.36 25.58 -13.10
C GLU A 308 24.27 24.29 -12.27
N MET A 309 24.88 24.28 -11.07
CA MET A 309 24.78 23.14 -10.16
C MET A 309 23.32 22.82 -9.78
N LEU A 310 22.54 23.85 -9.44
CA LEU A 310 21.13 23.69 -9.08
C LEU A 310 20.28 23.34 -10.30
N ILE A 311 20.53 23.91 -11.50
CA ILE A 311 19.83 23.55 -12.74
C ILE A 311 20.05 22.05 -13.01
N GLY A 312 21.29 21.56 -12.93
CA GLY A 312 21.60 20.14 -13.11
C GLY A 312 20.84 19.24 -12.14
N PHE A 313 20.70 19.68 -10.89
CA PHE A 313 19.98 18.92 -9.85
C PHE A 313 18.46 18.93 -10.09
N VAL A 314 17.82 20.10 -10.27
CA VAL A 314 16.35 20.20 -10.33
C VAL A 314 15.75 19.70 -11.64
N THR A 315 16.56 19.51 -12.69
CA THR A 315 16.12 18.92 -13.96
C THR A 315 16.09 17.39 -13.94
N GLU A 316 16.70 16.77 -12.93
CA GLU A 316 16.57 15.36 -12.61
C GLU A 316 15.50 15.14 -11.53
N PRO A 317 14.96 13.91 -11.35
CA PRO A 317 14.00 13.62 -10.30
C PRO A 317 14.59 13.82 -8.90
N PHE A 318 13.92 14.64 -8.07
CA PHE A 318 14.32 14.92 -6.69
C PHE A 318 13.15 14.84 -5.69
N THR A 319 13.45 14.56 -4.42
CA THR A 319 12.50 14.71 -3.31
C THR A 319 12.57 16.14 -2.74
N PRO A 320 11.49 16.64 -2.09
CA PRO A 320 11.53 17.95 -1.44
C PRO A 320 12.67 18.08 -0.42
N GLY A 321 12.93 17.02 0.36
CA GLY A 321 14.03 17.01 1.33
C GLY A 321 15.42 17.04 0.67
N ALA A 322 15.59 16.34 -0.44
CA ALA A 322 16.82 16.39 -1.22
C ALA A 322 17.07 17.79 -1.80
N LEU A 323 15.99 18.47 -2.26
CA LEU A 323 16.08 19.85 -2.71
C LEU A 323 16.51 20.78 -1.56
N TYR A 324 15.88 20.64 -0.38
CA TYR A 324 16.22 21.45 0.79
C TYR A 324 17.71 21.34 1.12
N ARG A 325 18.22 20.10 1.24
CA ARG A 325 19.65 19.84 1.49
C ARG A 325 20.56 20.40 0.39
N LYS A 326 20.13 20.30 -0.88
CA LYS A 326 20.93 20.80 -2.01
C LYS A 326 21.03 22.31 -2.02
N LEU A 327 19.98 23.01 -1.61
CA LEU A 327 20.01 24.47 -1.42
C LEU A 327 20.98 24.85 -0.30
N ASP A 328 20.94 24.17 0.85
CA ASP A 328 21.88 24.39 1.95
C ASP A 328 23.32 24.10 1.52
N GLU A 329 23.58 23.03 0.80
CA GLU A 329 24.91 22.66 0.31
C GLU A 329 25.51 23.73 -0.62
N VAL A 330 24.72 24.18 -1.59
CA VAL A 330 25.19 25.09 -2.66
C VAL A 330 25.19 26.54 -2.24
N LEU A 331 24.16 26.98 -1.50
CA LEU A 331 23.93 28.40 -1.18
C LEU A 331 24.26 28.72 0.28
N LYS A 332 24.38 27.74 1.14
CA LYS A 332 24.57 27.89 2.59
C LYS A 332 23.47 28.81 3.16
N ASP A 333 23.84 29.79 3.95
CA ASP A 333 22.91 30.76 4.57
C ASP A 333 22.36 31.84 3.58
N ASN A 334 22.68 31.73 2.28
CA ASN A 334 22.33 32.74 1.29
C ASN A 334 21.06 32.43 0.49
N TRP A 335 20.13 31.65 1.05
CA TRP A 335 18.82 31.39 0.45
C TRP A 335 17.71 31.50 1.48
N ASP A 336 16.49 31.69 1.01
CA ASP A 336 15.29 31.74 1.83
C ASP A 336 14.25 30.76 1.31
N GLU A 337 13.23 30.52 2.11
CA GLU A 337 12.14 29.60 1.79
C GLU A 337 11.41 29.97 0.47
N SER A 338 11.47 31.23 0.05
CA SER A 338 10.82 31.68 -1.19
C SER A 338 11.43 31.03 -2.43
N LEU A 339 12.74 30.77 -2.43
CA LEU A 339 13.39 30.05 -3.52
C LEU A 339 12.95 28.59 -3.60
N PHE A 340 12.89 27.91 -2.44
CA PHE A 340 12.37 26.55 -2.35
C PHE A 340 10.93 26.48 -2.89
N ILE A 341 10.06 27.36 -2.44
CA ILE A 341 8.66 27.44 -2.88
C ILE A 341 8.58 27.66 -4.39
N GLN A 342 9.37 28.58 -4.94
CA GLN A 342 9.38 28.83 -6.40
C GLN A 342 9.80 27.58 -7.19
N ILE A 343 10.84 26.88 -6.78
CA ILE A 343 11.28 25.66 -7.45
C ILE A 343 10.17 24.60 -7.40
N ILE A 344 9.57 24.37 -6.24
CA ILE A 344 8.49 23.41 -6.06
C ILE A 344 7.25 23.79 -6.90
N ASP A 345 6.84 25.03 -6.93
CA ASP A 345 5.65 25.47 -7.70
C ASP A 345 5.80 25.23 -9.20
N PHE A 346 7.01 25.39 -9.75
CA PHE A 346 7.28 25.13 -11.16
C PHE A 346 7.65 23.67 -11.48
N ALA A 347 7.90 22.86 -10.45
CA ALA A 347 8.21 21.45 -10.64
C ALA A 347 6.96 20.64 -11.05
N GLU A 348 7.17 19.60 -11.81
CA GLU A 348 6.15 18.59 -12.16
C GLU A 348 6.30 17.40 -11.23
N GLY A 349 5.20 17.07 -10.52
CA GLY A 349 5.15 15.89 -9.66
C GLY A 349 5.08 14.61 -10.48
N MET A 350 5.82 13.60 -10.10
CA MET A 350 5.87 12.30 -10.75
C MET A 350 5.34 11.23 -9.80
N VAL A 351 4.11 10.78 -10.06
CA VAL A 351 3.54 9.61 -9.36
C VAL A 351 4.32 8.38 -9.78
N ASN A 352 4.77 7.60 -8.81
CA ASN A 352 5.64 6.46 -9.04
C ASN A 352 5.15 5.22 -8.28
N GLY A 353 5.46 4.04 -8.83
CA GLY A 353 5.08 2.76 -8.26
C GLY A 353 6.11 1.68 -8.49
N ASN A 354 5.93 0.57 -7.77
CA ASN A 354 6.75 -0.63 -7.91
C ASN A 354 5.84 -1.85 -8.01
N PHE A 355 6.13 -2.73 -8.97
CA PHE A 355 5.34 -3.94 -9.23
C PHE A 355 5.17 -4.82 -7.97
N GLY A 356 6.26 -5.04 -7.22
CA GLY A 356 6.27 -5.95 -6.09
C GLY A 356 6.33 -7.42 -6.52
N GLU A 357 5.28 -8.19 -6.22
CA GLU A 357 5.30 -9.66 -6.33
C GLU A 357 4.08 -10.29 -7.03
N GLY A 358 3.25 -9.51 -7.69
CA GLY A 358 2.05 -9.99 -8.39
C GLY A 358 0.95 -8.93 -8.44
N TYR A 359 -0.16 -9.28 -9.10
CA TYR A 359 -1.30 -8.38 -9.25
C TYR A 359 -2.47 -8.84 -8.39
N TRP A 360 -2.81 -8.05 -7.35
CA TRP A 360 -3.97 -8.32 -6.48
C TRP A 360 -5.29 -8.08 -7.21
N CYS A 361 -6.26 -8.92 -6.89
CA CYS A 361 -7.58 -8.87 -7.51
C CYS A 361 -8.40 -7.66 -7.05
N ASP A 362 -8.18 -7.15 -5.83
CA ASP A 362 -9.02 -6.17 -5.14
C ASP A 362 -8.57 -4.70 -5.23
N HIS A 363 -7.30 -4.41 -5.53
CA HIS A 363 -6.72 -3.08 -5.37
C HIS A 363 -7.53 -1.95 -6.02
N TRP A 364 -8.07 -2.18 -7.22
CA TRP A 364 -8.85 -1.20 -7.97
C TRP A 364 -10.19 -0.82 -7.30
N THR A 365 -10.71 -1.67 -6.41
CA THR A 365 -12.04 -1.48 -5.81
C THR A 365 -12.10 -0.28 -4.86
N TYR A 366 -10.98 0.09 -4.26
CA TYR A 366 -10.89 1.20 -3.30
C TYR A 366 -10.90 2.57 -3.96
N ASN A 367 -10.54 2.65 -5.24
CA ASN A 367 -10.47 3.91 -5.98
C ASN A 367 -11.83 4.60 -6.11
N LEU A 368 -12.92 3.82 -6.17
CA LEU A 368 -14.27 4.37 -6.25
C LEU A 368 -14.70 5.05 -4.94
N ASP A 369 -14.22 4.57 -3.79
CA ASP A 369 -14.52 5.19 -2.50
C ASP A 369 -13.89 6.60 -2.39
N LEU A 370 -12.72 6.84 -3.01
CA LEU A 370 -12.12 8.19 -3.10
C LEU A 370 -13.02 9.17 -3.86
N ILE A 371 -13.66 8.72 -4.93
CA ILE A 371 -14.61 9.54 -5.71
C ILE A 371 -15.82 9.91 -4.86
N PHE A 372 -16.41 8.94 -4.17
CA PHE A 372 -17.58 9.20 -3.34
C PHE A 372 -17.27 10.14 -2.18
N ASP A 373 -16.16 9.91 -1.47
CA ASP A 373 -15.77 10.77 -0.37
C ASP A 373 -15.45 12.21 -0.84
N TYR A 374 -14.84 12.37 -2.02
CA TYR A 374 -14.64 13.69 -2.64
C TYR A 374 -15.97 14.37 -2.98
N LEU A 375 -16.93 13.63 -3.55
CA LEU A 375 -18.22 14.18 -3.95
C LEU A 375 -19.16 14.48 -2.78
N GLU A 376 -18.96 13.88 -1.61
CA GLU A 376 -19.67 14.30 -0.37
C GLU A 376 -19.26 15.70 0.06
N VAL A 377 -18.04 16.15 -0.27
CA VAL A 377 -17.54 17.48 0.07
C VAL A 377 -17.70 18.48 -1.08
N PHE A 378 -17.49 18.04 -2.33
CA PHE A 378 -17.49 18.88 -3.54
C PHE A 378 -18.42 18.32 -4.63
N PRO A 379 -19.74 18.17 -4.38
CA PRO A 379 -20.66 17.56 -5.36
C PRO A 379 -20.74 18.33 -6.68
N GLU A 380 -20.55 19.65 -6.65
CA GLU A 380 -20.57 20.52 -7.82
C GLU A 380 -19.37 20.36 -8.76
N LYS A 381 -18.33 19.67 -8.30
CA LYS A 381 -17.07 19.43 -9.06
C LYS A 381 -17.08 18.11 -9.83
N GLU A 382 -18.15 17.33 -9.80
CA GLU A 382 -18.20 15.99 -10.41
C GLU A 382 -17.88 16.02 -11.91
N GLN A 383 -18.51 16.93 -12.67
CA GLN A 383 -18.28 17.01 -14.12
C GLN A 383 -16.82 17.38 -14.46
N GLU A 384 -16.26 18.37 -13.78
CA GLU A 384 -14.85 18.76 -13.95
C GLU A 384 -13.91 17.58 -13.64
N MET A 385 -14.11 16.91 -12.51
CA MET A 385 -13.33 15.76 -12.10
C MET A 385 -13.35 14.62 -13.13
N LEU A 386 -14.51 14.34 -13.70
CA LEU A 386 -14.72 13.21 -14.62
C LEU A 386 -14.11 13.44 -16.01
N TYR A 387 -14.12 14.69 -16.50
CA TYR A 387 -13.81 14.96 -17.91
C TYR A 387 -12.53 15.78 -18.14
N GLU A 388 -11.81 16.19 -17.09
CA GLU A 388 -10.50 16.80 -17.24
C GLU A 388 -9.43 15.75 -17.62
N ASN A 389 -8.65 16.02 -18.66
CA ASN A 389 -7.66 15.08 -19.22
C ASN A 389 -6.29 15.22 -18.54
N VAL A 390 -6.19 14.73 -17.31
CA VAL A 390 -4.99 14.92 -16.47
C VAL A 390 -4.35 13.63 -15.97
N TYR A 391 -5.05 12.51 -16.03
CA TYR A 391 -4.59 11.24 -15.46
C TYR A 391 -3.57 10.56 -16.35
N THR A 392 -2.39 10.27 -15.82
CA THR A 392 -1.39 9.44 -16.51
C THR A 392 -1.79 7.95 -16.46
N THR A 393 -1.01 7.10 -17.09
CA THR A 393 -1.22 5.64 -17.06
C THR A 393 0.10 4.96 -16.79
N PHE A 394 0.13 4.15 -15.72
CA PHE A 394 1.31 3.41 -15.32
C PHE A 394 1.58 2.29 -16.33
N LEU A 395 2.85 2.10 -16.67
CA LEU A 395 3.26 1.06 -17.59
C LEU A 395 3.40 -0.28 -16.86
N SER A 396 2.79 -1.33 -17.39
CA SER A 396 2.91 -2.67 -16.85
C SER A 396 4.38 -3.10 -16.76
N GLN A 397 4.84 -3.47 -15.56
CA GLN A 397 6.23 -3.87 -15.34
C GLN A 397 6.48 -5.35 -15.70
N ILE A 398 5.42 -6.14 -15.70
CA ILE A 398 5.42 -7.54 -16.10
C ILE A 398 4.05 -7.88 -16.68
N ASN A 399 4.02 -8.67 -17.74
CA ASN A 399 2.78 -9.03 -18.41
C ASN A 399 2.14 -10.25 -17.74
N ILE A 400 0.82 -10.34 -17.81
CA ILE A 400 0.07 -11.55 -17.43
C ILE A 400 0.10 -12.51 -18.62
N ASN A 401 0.42 -13.76 -18.36
CA ASN A 401 0.41 -14.82 -19.37
C ASN A 401 -0.99 -15.03 -19.93
N ARG A 402 -1.07 -15.41 -21.21
CA ARG A 402 -2.31 -15.95 -21.78
C ARG A 402 -2.78 -17.16 -20.99
N ARG A 403 -4.10 -17.32 -20.79
CA ARG A 403 -4.69 -18.29 -19.85
C ARG A 403 -4.17 -19.72 -20.05
N PHE A 404 -4.05 -20.23 -21.28
CA PHE A 404 -3.63 -21.63 -21.51
C PHE A 404 -2.15 -21.90 -21.20
N LYS A 405 -1.33 -20.85 -21.07
CA LYS A 405 0.05 -20.94 -20.61
C LYS A 405 0.17 -20.84 -19.08
N ARG A 406 -0.89 -20.45 -18.39
CA ARG A 406 -0.90 -20.31 -16.93
C ARG A 406 -1.09 -21.65 -16.21
N TYR A 407 -1.52 -22.71 -16.91
CA TYR A 407 -2.00 -23.93 -16.32
C TYR A 407 -0.96 -25.03 -16.34
N GLU A 408 -0.92 -25.81 -15.25
CA GLU A 408 0.01 -26.93 -15.04
C GLU A 408 -0.73 -28.14 -14.46
N GLU A 409 -0.39 -29.34 -14.93
CA GLU A 409 -0.86 -30.59 -14.33
C GLU A 409 -0.10 -30.90 -13.06
N THR A 410 -0.81 -31.12 -11.97
CA THR A 410 -0.25 -31.52 -10.69
C THR A 410 -0.89 -32.80 -10.20
N LYS A 411 -0.35 -33.39 -9.13
CA LYS A 411 -0.95 -34.55 -8.47
C LYS A 411 -2.37 -34.29 -7.93
N ASN A 412 -2.72 -33.04 -7.72
CA ASN A 412 -4.01 -32.59 -7.18
C ASN A 412 -4.96 -32.07 -8.29
N GLY A 413 -4.68 -32.33 -9.57
CA GLY A 413 -5.42 -31.82 -10.70
C GLY A 413 -4.73 -30.65 -11.39
N LEU A 414 -5.45 -29.96 -12.27
CA LEU A 414 -4.93 -28.79 -12.98
C LEU A 414 -4.87 -27.57 -12.04
N ARG A 415 -3.77 -26.83 -12.07
CA ARG A 415 -3.55 -25.63 -11.25
C ARG A 415 -3.06 -24.45 -12.11
N GLN A 416 -3.33 -23.23 -11.66
CA GLN A 416 -2.90 -21.98 -12.31
C GLN A 416 -1.67 -21.41 -11.59
N TYR A 417 -0.45 -21.83 -11.99
CA TYR A 417 0.79 -21.43 -11.31
C TYR A 417 1.65 -20.43 -12.07
N HIS A 418 1.44 -20.28 -13.38
CA HIS A 418 2.25 -19.41 -14.25
C HIS A 418 1.52 -18.15 -14.65
N ALA A 419 1.00 -17.40 -13.67
CA ALA A 419 0.21 -16.20 -13.92
C ALA A 419 0.99 -15.11 -14.68
N LEU A 420 2.30 -14.96 -14.41
CA LEU A 420 3.14 -13.89 -14.91
C LEU A 420 4.14 -14.38 -15.96
N ASP A 421 4.35 -13.57 -17.00
CA ASP A 421 5.38 -13.77 -18.00
C ASP A 421 6.70 -13.12 -17.56
N GLU A 422 7.52 -13.87 -16.84
CA GLU A 422 8.82 -13.38 -16.34
C GLU A 422 9.76 -12.88 -17.46
N SER A 423 9.59 -13.37 -18.68
CA SER A 423 10.39 -12.91 -19.82
C SER A 423 10.07 -11.47 -20.23
N SER A 424 8.87 -11.00 -19.88
CA SER A 424 8.41 -9.64 -20.16
C SER A 424 8.82 -8.59 -19.13
N ARG A 425 9.51 -9.02 -18.05
CA ARG A 425 9.88 -8.14 -16.92
C ARG A 425 10.73 -6.96 -17.38
N ARG A 426 10.24 -5.75 -17.16
CA ARG A 426 10.94 -4.50 -17.45
C ARG A 426 11.88 -4.13 -16.30
N LYS A 427 12.99 -3.46 -16.64
CA LYS A 427 13.93 -2.95 -15.63
C LYS A 427 13.30 -1.81 -14.82
N ASP A 428 13.53 -1.78 -13.52
CA ASP A 428 12.98 -0.76 -12.62
C ASP A 428 13.47 0.66 -12.93
N SER A 429 14.63 0.81 -13.57
CA SER A 429 15.22 2.11 -13.95
C SER A 429 14.68 2.70 -15.25
N GLY A 430 13.69 2.05 -15.89
CA GLY A 430 13.15 2.48 -17.17
C GLY A 430 11.95 3.42 -17.06
N GLU A 431 11.37 3.76 -18.22
CA GLU A 431 10.12 4.51 -18.31
C GLU A 431 8.98 3.74 -17.61
N LYS A 432 8.24 4.43 -16.76
CA LYS A 432 7.13 3.86 -15.96
C LYS A 432 5.75 4.35 -16.40
N LEU A 433 5.67 5.22 -17.39
CA LEU A 433 4.42 5.76 -17.92
C LEU A 433 4.20 5.33 -19.38
N VAL A 434 2.95 5.08 -19.72
CA VAL A 434 2.56 4.77 -21.09
C VAL A 434 2.70 6.01 -21.97
N ARG A 435 3.31 5.83 -23.15
CA ARG A 435 3.45 6.87 -24.17
C ARG A 435 2.70 6.49 -25.44
N THR A 436 2.19 7.49 -26.15
CA THR A 436 1.56 7.35 -27.46
C THR A 436 2.60 6.99 -28.54
N LYS A 437 2.13 6.72 -29.74
CA LYS A 437 2.99 6.35 -30.91
C LYS A 437 3.95 5.21 -30.58
N TYR A 438 3.42 4.18 -29.90
CA TYR A 438 4.20 2.99 -29.52
C TYR A 438 5.48 3.31 -28.73
N GLY A 439 5.37 4.24 -27.78
CA GLY A 439 6.48 4.67 -26.93
C GLY A 439 7.26 5.90 -27.41
N ASN A 440 7.04 6.37 -28.64
CA ASN A 440 7.80 7.48 -29.26
C ASN A 440 7.10 8.85 -29.16
N GLY A 441 5.87 8.88 -28.60
CA GLY A 441 5.08 10.10 -28.47
C GLY A 441 5.09 10.66 -27.06
N ASP A 442 4.10 11.51 -26.79
CA ASP A 442 3.88 12.12 -25.47
C ASP A 442 3.35 11.11 -24.47
N VAL A 443 3.50 11.41 -23.17
CA VAL A 443 2.86 10.64 -22.09
C VAL A 443 1.36 10.61 -22.31
N LEU A 444 0.77 9.41 -22.28
CA LEU A 444 -0.66 9.24 -22.42
C LEU A 444 -1.40 9.95 -21.27
N LYS A 445 -2.33 10.82 -21.64
CA LYS A 445 -3.27 11.45 -20.71
C LYS A 445 -4.68 10.93 -20.97
N MET A 446 -5.39 10.62 -19.89
CA MET A 446 -6.76 10.12 -19.92
C MET A 446 -7.65 10.99 -19.01
N THR A 447 -8.95 10.98 -19.27
CA THR A 447 -9.95 11.50 -18.32
C THR A 447 -10.25 10.45 -17.25
N LEU A 448 -10.82 10.88 -16.11
CA LEU A 448 -11.30 9.92 -15.11
C LEU A 448 -12.41 9.03 -15.68
N MET A 449 -13.28 9.58 -16.50
CA MET A 449 -14.33 8.79 -17.20
C MET A 449 -13.70 7.68 -18.05
N GLU A 450 -12.64 7.96 -18.80
CA GLU A 450 -11.93 6.96 -19.59
C GLU A 450 -11.26 5.88 -18.70
N LYS A 451 -10.72 6.25 -17.53
CA LYS A 451 -10.19 5.31 -16.53
C LYS A 451 -11.28 4.43 -15.91
N LEU A 452 -12.46 4.98 -15.63
CA LEU A 452 -13.60 4.20 -15.15
C LEU A 452 -14.09 3.21 -16.20
N LEU A 453 -14.20 3.61 -17.47
CA LEU A 453 -14.52 2.72 -18.59
C LEU A 453 -13.49 1.59 -18.70
N LEU A 454 -12.20 1.91 -18.63
CA LEU A 454 -11.11 0.93 -18.64
C LEU A 454 -11.28 -0.13 -17.54
N LEU A 455 -11.51 0.29 -16.30
CA LEU A 455 -11.73 -0.63 -15.18
C LEU A 455 -13.02 -1.46 -15.37
N CYS A 456 -14.13 -0.84 -15.74
CA CYS A 456 -15.38 -1.53 -15.98
C CYS A 456 -15.22 -2.69 -16.97
N VAL A 457 -14.57 -2.45 -18.12
CA VAL A 457 -14.49 -3.45 -19.19
C VAL A 457 -13.41 -4.50 -18.94
N THR A 458 -12.24 -4.11 -18.38
CA THR A 458 -11.18 -5.08 -18.06
C THR A 458 -11.62 -6.05 -16.96
N LYS A 459 -12.39 -5.56 -15.97
CA LYS A 459 -12.90 -6.42 -14.89
C LYS A 459 -14.12 -7.23 -15.33
N PHE A 460 -14.97 -6.69 -16.19
CA PHE A 460 -16.04 -7.49 -16.83
C PHE A 460 -15.48 -8.67 -17.63
N ALA A 461 -14.40 -8.46 -18.37
CA ALA A 461 -13.73 -9.53 -19.12
C ALA A 461 -12.91 -10.50 -18.26
N ALA A 462 -12.84 -10.29 -16.95
CA ALA A 462 -12.20 -11.19 -15.99
C ALA A 462 -13.21 -12.08 -15.23
N LEU A 463 -14.46 -12.15 -15.66
CA LEU A 463 -15.45 -13.06 -15.08
C LEU A 463 -15.02 -14.51 -15.25
N ASP A 464 -15.30 -15.32 -14.24
CA ASP A 464 -15.00 -16.76 -14.18
C ASP A 464 -15.86 -17.61 -15.16
N ALA A 465 -15.55 -18.89 -15.25
CA ALA A 465 -16.23 -19.82 -16.16
C ALA A 465 -17.72 -20.05 -15.88
N TYR A 466 -18.24 -19.50 -14.78
CA TYR A 466 -19.66 -19.50 -14.44
C TYR A 466 -20.32 -18.11 -14.63
N GLY A 467 -19.53 -17.11 -14.98
CA GLY A 467 -19.96 -15.71 -15.12
C GLY A 467 -20.34 -15.06 -13.79
N MET A 468 -19.70 -15.45 -12.69
CA MET A 468 -20.02 -15.01 -11.32
C MET A 468 -18.93 -14.10 -10.74
N GLY A 469 -17.79 -14.67 -10.38
CA GLY A 469 -16.71 -13.98 -9.70
C GLY A 469 -15.64 -13.42 -10.64
N ILE A 470 -14.84 -12.47 -10.17
CA ILE A 470 -13.64 -11.99 -10.87
C ILE A 470 -12.50 -12.96 -10.63
N GLU A 471 -11.88 -13.48 -11.69
CA GLU A 471 -10.76 -14.40 -11.62
C GLU A 471 -9.51 -13.78 -10.99
N MET A 472 -8.79 -14.53 -10.17
CA MET A 472 -7.49 -14.17 -9.58
C MET A 472 -6.34 -14.48 -10.55
N GLU A 473 -6.46 -14.04 -11.80
CA GLU A 473 -5.57 -14.39 -12.91
C GLU A 473 -4.16 -13.77 -12.82
N GLY A 474 -3.99 -12.74 -11.97
CA GLY A 474 -2.72 -12.04 -11.73
C GLY A 474 -1.81 -12.69 -10.69
N GLY A 475 -2.17 -13.88 -10.18
CA GLY A 475 -1.37 -14.67 -9.25
C GLY A 475 -1.51 -14.28 -7.78
N LYS A 476 -2.35 -13.29 -7.46
CA LYS A 476 -2.61 -12.87 -6.08
C LYS A 476 -4.11 -12.88 -5.75
N PRO A 477 -4.48 -13.12 -4.48
CA PRO A 477 -5.86 -13.10 -4.03
C PRO A 477 -6.43 -11.67 -3.99
N GLY A 478 -7.59 -11.50 -3.35
CA GLY A 478 -8.18 -10.21 -3.00
C GLY A 478 -7.65 -9.68 -1.68
N TRP A 479 -8.51 -8.97 -0.94
CA TRP A 479 -8.17 -8.36 0.36
C TRP A 479 -7.63 -9.38 1.38
N TYR A 480 -8.04 -10.62 1.27
CA TYR A 480 -7.67 -11.70 2.16
C TYR A 480 -6.33 -12.33 1.75
N ASP A 481 -5.22 -11.70 2.11
CA ASP A 481 -3.86 -12.06 1.68
C ASP A 481 -3.48 -13.50 2.04
N ALA A 482 -4.01 -14.04 3.13
CA ALA A 482 -3.72 -15.40 3.57
C ALA A 482 -4.40 -16.50 2.73
N LEU A 483 -5.29 -16.14 1.80
CA LEU A 483 -5.82 -17.03 0.76
C LEU A 483 -4.88 -17.12 -0.46
N ASN A 484 -3.59 -17.01 -0.24
CA ASN A 484 -2.55 -16.91 -1.27
C ASN A 484 -2.43 -18.14 -2.19
N GLY A 485 -3.06 -19.25 -1.86
CA GLY A 485 -3.14 -20.44 -2.73
C GLY A 485 -4.35 -20.44 -3.68
N MET A 486 -5.37 -19.63 -3.40
CA MET A 486 -6.60 -19.59 -4.21
C MET A 486 -6.36 -19.29 -5.70
N PRO A 487 -5.46 -18.35 -6.09
CA PRO A 487 -5.19 -18.13 -7.51
C PRO A 487 -4.81 -19.41 -8.25
N GLY A 488 -4.07 -20.31 -7.60
CA GLY A 488 -3.69 -21.62 -8.12
C GLY A 488 -4.88 -22.56 -8.34
N MET A 489 -5.95 -22.43 -7.56
CA MET A 489 -7.18 -23.23 -7.63
C MET A 489 -8.25 -22.61 -8.55
N PHE A 490 -7.86 -21.84 -9.55
CA PHE A 490 -8.77 -21.05 -10.38
C PHE A 490 -9.72 -20.16 -9.54
N GLY A 491 -9.20 -19.61 -8.44
CA GLY A 491 -10.01 -18.83 -7.52
C GLY A 491 -10.64 -17.61 -8.17
N SER A 492 -11.88 -17.31 -7.77
CA SER A 492 -12.57 -16.08 -8.13
C SER A 492 -13.21 -15.42 -6.93
N SER A 493 -13.40 -14.10 -7.02
CA SER A 493 -13.94 -13.29 -5.95
C SER A 493 -15.24 -12.59 -6.34
N MET A 494 -16.26 -12.79 -5.51
CA MET A 494 -17.52 -12.08 -5.60
C MET A 494 -17.44 -10.68 -4.98
N ALA A 495 -16.53 -10.45 -4.04
CA ALA A 495 -16.33 -9.12 -3.44
C ALA A 495 -16.05 -8.08 -4.54
N GLU A 496 -15.15 -8.40 -5.48
CA GLU A 496 -14.84 -7.55 -6.62
C GLU A 496 -15.99 -7.47 -7.62
N THR A 497 -16.79 -8.54 -7.78
CA THR A 497 -17.99 -8.51 -8.61
C THR A 497 -19.03 -7.54 -8.05
N TYR A 498 -19.22 -7.48 -6.74
CA TYR A 498 -20.11 -6.50 -6.11
C TYR A 498 -19.60 -5.07 -6.33
N GLU A 499 -18.31 -4.83 -6.20
CA GLU A 499 -17.73 -3.50 -6.46
C GLU A 499 -17.77 -3.14 -7.95
N LEU A 500 -17.64 -4.11 -8.87
CA LEU A 500 -17.86 -3.89 -10.30
C LEU A 500 -19.29 -3.47 -10.60
N ALA A 501 -20.27 -4.12 -9.98
CA ALA A 501 -21.67 -3.72 -10.11
C ALA A 501 -21.91 -2.27 -9.64
N ARG A 502 -21.26 -1.87 -8.56
CA ARG A 502 -21.29 -0.51 -8.02
C ARG A 502 -20.65 0.50 -8.97
N MET A 503 -19.46 0.16 -9.51
CA MET A 503 -18.73 1.00 -10.46
C MET A 503 -19.51 1.17 -11.77
N LEU A 504 -20.07 0.10 -12.32
CA LEU A 504 -20.92 0.15 -13.51
C LEU A 504 -22.15 1.04 -13.29
N SER A 505 -22.81 0.93 -12.13
CA SER A 505 -23.94 1.80 -11.79
C SER A 505 -23.53 3.27 -11.75
N TYR A 506 -22.48 3.61 -11.01
CA TYR A 506 -21.99 4.98 -10.90
C TYR A 506 -21.60 5.58 -12.26
N THR A 507 -20.80 4.83 -13.04
CA THR A 507 -20.32 5.29 -14.35
C THR A 507 -21.47 5.49 -15.33
N THR A 508 -22.45 4.55 -15.34
CA THR A 508 -23.68 4.69 -16.16
C THR A 508 -24.50 5.90 -15.78
N ASP A 509 -24.70 6.12 -14.48
CA ASP A 509 -25.47 7.26 -13.97
C ASP A 509 -24.76 8.60 -14.27
N ALA A 510 -23.43 8.65 -14.16
CA ALA A 510 -22.64 9.82 -14.51
C ALA A 510 -22.70 10.15 -16.01
N LEU A 511 -22.62 9.14 -16.89
CA LEU A 511 -22.79 9.32 -18.34
C LEU A 511 -24.19 9.86 -18.72
N LYS A 512 -25.23 9.41 -18.01
CA LYS A 512 -26.62 9.92 -18.21
C LYS A 512 -26.79 11.33 -17.63
N ARG A 513 -26.11 11.65 -16.54
CA ARG A 513 -26.18 12.96 -15.87
C ARG A 513 -25.50 14.07 -16.67
N TYR A 514 -24.43 13.73 -17.36
CA TYR A 514 -23.65 14.66 -18.17
C TYR A 514 -23.64 14.28 -19.66
N PRO A 515 -24.72 14.52 -20.41
CA PRO A 515 -24.79 14.19 -21.82
C PRO A 515 -23.71 14.91 -22.64
N GLY A 516 -23.06 14.20 -23.55
CA GLY A 516 -22.00 14.78 -24.38
C GLY A 516 -21.21 13.72 -25.16
N GLN A 517 -19.92 13.95 -25.27
CA GLN A 517 -18.99 13.06 -25.96
C GLN A 517 -17.83 12.66 -25.03
N VAL A 518 -17.36 11.44 -25.18
CA VAL A 518 -16.20 10.88 -24.49
C VAL A 518 -15.21 10.37 -25.54
N GLU A 519 -13.98 10.82 -25.41
CA GLU A 519 -12.87 10.30 -26.20
C GLU A 519 -12.26 9.09 -25.48
N VAL A 520 -12.08 7.98 -26.21
CA VAL A 520 -11.50 6.74 -25.70
C VAL A 520 -10.38 6.30 -26.61
N ILE A 521 -9.24 5.86 -26.07
CA ILE A 521 -8.14 5.32 -26.90
C ILE A 521 -8.64 4.18 -27.77
N GLU A 522 -8.16 4.13 -29.01
CA GLU A 522 -8.63 3.21 -30.07
C GLU A 522 -8.57 1.74 -29.63
N GLU A 523 -7.52 1.34 -28.94
CA GLU A 523 -7.33 -0.03 -28.47
C GLU A 523 -8.43 -0.42 -27.44
N LEU A 524 -8.76 0.49 -26.52
CA LEU A 524 -9.82 0.28 -25.53
C LEU A 524 -11.20 0.30 -26.19
N ALA A 525 -11.41 1.20 -27.14
CA ALA A 525 -12.65 1.29 -27.88
C ALA A 525 -12.97 -0.01 -28.66
N CYS A 526 -11.99 -0.55 -29.37
CA CYS A 526 -12.15 -1.85 -30.06
C CYS A 526 -12.47 -2.99 -29.08
N PHE A 527 -11.85 -2.99 -27.91
CA PHE A 527 -12.10 -3.98 -26.88
C PHE A 527 -13.54 -3.88 -26.30
N MET A 528 -13.98 -2.66 -26.04
CA MET A 528 -15.34 -2.37 -25.58
C MET A 528 -16.41 -2.87 -26.54
N GLU A 529 -16.24 -2.60 -27.85
CA GLU A 529 -17.18 -3.02 -28.90
C GLU A 529 -17.24 -4.55 -29.00
N GLU A 530 -16.08 -5.23 -28.97
CA GLU A 530 -16.03 -6.69 -29.01
C GLU A 530 -16.74 -7.31 -27.80
N LEU A 531 -16.50 -6.80 -26.58
CA LEU A 531 -17.18 -7.28 -25.38
C LEU A 531 -18.69 -7.03 -25.44
N ASN A 532 -19.11 -5.88 -25.95
CA ASN A 532 -20.52 -5.57 -26.14
C ASN A 532 -21.21 -6.54 -27.10
N LEU A 533 -20.55 -6.85 -28.21
CA LEU A 533 -21.02 -7.85 -29.18
C LEU A 533 -21.15 -9.24 -28.55
N ILE A 534 -20.10 -9.68 -27.83
CA ILE A 534 -20.11 -10.98 -27.14
C ILE A 534 -21.25 -11.04 -26.13
N ASN A 535 -21.40 -9.99 -25.31
CA ASN A 535 -22.43 -9.92 -24.27
C ASN A 535 -23.84 -10.04 -24.86
N ARG A 536 -24.10 -9.38 -26.00
CA ARG A 536 -25.43 -9.48 -26.70
C ARG A 536 -25.66 -10.86 -27.28
N ILE A 537 -24.67 -11.51 -27.90
CA ILE A 537 -24.79 -12.82 -28.51
C ILE A 537 -24.98 -13.94 -27.48
N GLU A 538 -24.26 -13.86 -26.37
CA GLU A 538 -24.24 -14.92 -25.35
C GLU A 538 -25.27 -14.72 -24.22
N GLN A 539 -26.16 -13.71 -24.34
CA GLN A 539 -27.10 -13.35 -23.29
C GLN A 539 -27.94 -14.53 -22.80
N ASP A 540 -28.43 -15.39 -23.73
CA ASP A 540 -29.23 -16.55 -23.36
C ASP A 540 -28.45 -17.61 -22.58
N SER A 541 -27.17 -17.74 -22.85
CA SER A 541 -26.29 -18.69 -22.13
C SER A 541 -26.09 -18.28 -20.68
N LEU A 542 -26.09 -16.97 -20.37
CA LEU A 542 -25.87 -16.42 -19.05
C LEU A 542 -26.97 -16.71 -18.03
N TYR A 543 -28.20 -17.04 -18.50
CA TYR A 543 -29.31 -17.45 -17.63
C TYR A 543 -29.18 -18.89 -17.11
N ARG A 544 -28.24 -19.69 -17.64
CA ARG A 544 -28.01 -21.07 -17.19
C ARG A 544 -27.36 -21.09 -15.80
N ASP A 545 -27.77 -22.03 -14.97
CA ASP A 545 -27.19 -22.19 -13.62
C ASP A 545 -25.79 -22.83 -13.62
N GLY A 546 -25.39 -23.50 -14.69
CA GLY A 546 -24.06 -24.12 -14.86
C GLY A 546 -22.98 -23.17 -15.40
N GLN A 547 -21.91 -23.76 -15.87
CA GLN A 547 -20.80 -23.06 -16.53
C GLN A 547 -21.23 -22.43 -17.87
N VAL A 548 -20.59 -21.35 -18.23
CA VAL A 548 -20.86 -20.55 -19.45
C VAL A 548 -19.59 -20.45 -20.30
N LEU A 549 -19.05 -21.60 -20.69
CA LEU A 549 -17.74 -21.73 -21.32
C LEU A 549 -17.60 -20.94 -22.64
N SER A 550 -18.65 -20.88 -23.47
CA SER A 550 -18.59 -20.10 -24.71
C SER A 550 -18.36 -18.63 -24.41
N PHE A 551 -19.15 -18.07 -23.49
CA PHE A 551 -19.02 -16.70 -23.03
C PHE A 551 -17.64 -16.46 -22.42
N TRP A 552 -17.23 -17.32 -21.46
CA TRP A 552 -15.93 -17.23 -20.78
C TRP A 552 -14.74 -17.24 -21.75
N ASN A 553 -14.74 -18.15 -22.72
CA ASN A 553 -13.69 -18.23 -23.73
C ASN A 553 -13.63 -16.96 -24.58
N ARG A 554 -14.77 -16.48 -25.08
CA ARG A 554 -14.81 -15.30 -25.95
C ARG A 554 -14.39 -14.01 -25.25
N ILE A 555 -14.85 -13.75 -24.01
CA ILE A 555 -14.44 -12.55 -23.28
C ILE A 555 -12.94 -12.58 -22.93
N ASN A 556 -12.41 -13.77 -22.60
CA ASN A 556 -10.99 -13.93 -22.34
C ASN A 556 -10.14 -13.79 -23.61
N ASP A 557 -10.57 -14.34 -24.76
CA ASP A 557 -9.89 -14.14 -26.05
C ASP A 557 -9.81 -12.65 -26.40
N ALA A 558 -10.93 -11.92 -26.24
CA ALA A 558 -10.97 -10.49 -26.47
C ALA A 558 -10.00 -9.72 -25.52
N LYS A 559 -9.97 -10.10 -24.23
CA LYS A 559 -9.06 -9.52 -23.21
C LYS A 559 -7.59 -9.79 -23.57
N GLU A 560 -7.26 -10.99 -23.99
CA GLU A 560 -5.90 -11.37 -24.35
C GLU A 560 -5.42 -10.61 -25.62
N ILE A 561 -6.28 -10.46 -26.61
CA ILE A 561 -6.00 -9.65 -27.81
C ILE A 561 -5.77 -8.18 -27.44
N TYR A 562 -6.60 -7.64 -26.55
CA TYR A 562 -6.43 -6.28 -26.03
C TYR A 562 -5.09 -6.10 -25.29
N ARG A 563 -4.75 -7.04 -24.40
CA ARG A 563 -3.47 -7.03 -23.66
C ARG A 563 -2.28 -7.11 -24.57
N ASP A 564 -2.27 -8.00 -25.56
CA ASP A 564 -1.17 -8.12 -26.51
C ASP A 564 -0.91 -6.81 -27.26
N LYS A 565 -1.98 -6.11 -27.67
CA LYS A 565 -1.86 -4.80 -28.29
C LYS A 565 -1.27 -3.77 -27.34
N THR A 566 -1.82 -3.64 -26.13
CA THR A 566 -1.42 -2.61 -25.17
C THR A 566 -0.06 -2.86 -24.53
N TYR A 567 0.36 -4.11 -24.38
CA TYR A 567 1.72 -4.47 -23.92
C TYR A 567 2.81 -4.13 -24.96
N SER A 568 2.45 -4.14 -26.25
CA SER A 568 3.34 -3.75 -27.34
C SER A 568 3.39 -2.23 -27.57
N GLY A 569 2.55 -1.46 -26.85
CA GLY A 569 2.39 -0.02 -26.99
C GLY A 569 1.06 0.35 -27.63
N ILE A 570 0.74 1.64 -27.62
CA ILE A 570 -0.52 2.18 -28.15
C ILE A 570 -0.28 3.21 -29.27
N SER A 571 -1.25 3.33 -30.18
CA SER A 571 -1.26 4.33 -31.22
C SER A 571 -1.35 5.75 -30.66
N GLY A 572 -2.22 5.94 -29.68
CA GLY A 572 -2.63 7.23 -29.14
C GLY A 572 -3.80 7.87 -29.90
N ASN A 573 -4.33 7.19 -30.90
CA ASN A 573 -5.57 7.59 -31.55
C ASN A 573 -6.72 7.46 -30.58
N LYS A 574 -7.76 8.31 -30.72
CA LYS A 574 -8.97 8.28 -29.91
C LYS A 574 -10.21 8.15 -30.79
N ILE A 575 -11.18 7.40 -30.30
CA ILE A 575 -12.51 7.24 -30.87
C ILE A 575 -13.51 8.00 -30.00
N VAL A 576 -14.41 8.74 -30.62
CA VAL A 576 -15.41 9.57 -29.94
C VAL A 576 -16.71 8.80 -29.82
N TYR A 577 -17.21 8.68 -28.59
CA TYR A 577 -18.52 8.09 -28.30
C TYR A 577 -19.50 9.14 -27.78
N ARG A 578 -20.76 8.96 -28.09
CA ARG A 578 -21.84 9.63 -27.34
C ARG A 578 -22.01 8.96 -25.97
N THR A 579 -22.25 9.75 -24.94
CA THR A 579 -22.45 9.25 -23.58
C THR A 579 -23.62 8.27 -23.48
N GLU A 580 -24.70 8.47 -24.28
CA GLU A 580 -25.84 7.59 -24.29
C GLU A 580 -25.49 6.16 -24.77
N ASN A 581 -24.63 6.06 -25.81
CA ASN A 581 -24.19 4.75 -26.34
C ASN A 581 -23.33 4.00 -25.32
N LEU A 582 -22.46 4.71 -24.61
CA LEU A 582 -21.64 4.13 -23.54
C LEU A 582 -22.52 3.69 -22.37
N ALA A 583 -23.50 4.51 -21.97
CA ALA A 583 -24.42 4.17 -20.90
C ALA A 583 -25.24 2.91 -21.21
N GLU A 584 -25.73 2.77 -22.46
CA GLU A 584 -26.45 1.55 -22.92
C GLU A 584 -25.55 0.30 -22.85
N MET A 585 -24.30 0.43 -23.30
CA MET A 585 -23.31 -0.65 -23.26
C MET A 585 -23.03 -1.11 -21.82
N LEU A 586 -22.74 -0.17 -20.92
CA LEU A 586 -22.48 -0.46 -19.52
C LEU A 586 -23.70 -1.05 -18.79
N GLU A 587 -24.91 -0.62 -19.15
CA GLU A 587 -26.16 -1.20 -18.62
C GLU A 587 -26.29 -2.67 -19.03
N GLY A 588 -25.90 -3.03 -20.25
CA GLY A 588 -25.82 -4.41 -20.70
C GLY A 588 -24.85 -5.25 -19.85
N PHE A 589 -23.66 -4.73 -19.59
CA PHE A 589 -22.67 -5.39 -18.72
C PHE A 589 -23.19 -5.51 -17.29
N ARG A 590 -23.81 -4.47 -16.74
CA ARG A 590 -24.42 -4.49 -15.41
C ARG A 590 -25.51 -5.56 -15.30
N GLY A 591 -26.32 -5.73 -16.34
CA GLY A 591 -27.31 -6.81 -16.43
C GLY A 591 -26.68 -8.19 -16.24
N THR A 592 -25.60 -8.47 -16.96
CA THR A 592 -24.83 -9.72 -16.86
C THR A 592 -24.25 -9.93 -15.46
N ILE A 593 -23.61 -8.90 -14.89
CA ILE A 593 -23.09 -8.95 -13.52
C ILE A 593 -24.19 -9.26 -12.50
N CYS A 594 -25.37 -8.64 -12.63
CA CYS A 594 -26.50 -8.92 -11.76
C CYS A 594 -27.00 -10.37 -11.86
N LEU A 595 -26.95 -10.98 -13.06
CA LEU A 595 -27.27 -12.40 -13.24
C LEU A 595 -26.25 -13.29 -12.53
N GLY A 596 -24.96 -13.00 -12.68
CA GLY A 596 -23.87 -13.71 -11.98
C GLY A 596 -24.02 -13.65 -10.46
N ILE A 597 -24.31 -12.47 -9.92
CA ILE A 597 -24.55 -12.28 -8.47
C ILE A 597 -25.73 -13.14 -7.99
N LYS A 598 -26.85 -13.14 -8.72
CA LYS A 598 -28.03 -13.97 -8.38
C LYS A 598 -27.69 -15.46 -8.40
N LYS A 599 -26.94 -15.92 -9.41
CA LYS A 599 -26.47 -17.31 -9.52
C LYS A 599 -25.58 -17.68 -8.32
N ALA A 600 -24.60 -16.86 -8.00
CA ALA A 600 -23.68 -17.06 -6.88
C ALA A 600 -24.44 -17.15 -5.53
N CYS A 601 -25.39 -16.26 -5.29
CA CYS A 601 -26.20 -16.29 -4.06
C CYS A 601 -27.09 -17.56 -3.96
N ARG A 602 -27.58 -18.09 -5.09
CA ARG A 602 -28.33 -19.36 -5.09
C ARG A 602 -27.44 -20.56 -4.72
N LEU A 603 -26.21 -20.59 -5.23
CA LEU A 603 -25.25 -21.66 -4.96
C LEU A 603 -24.76 -21.67 -3.50
N SER A 604 -24.72 -20.53 -2.83
CA SER A 604 -24.17 -20.39 -1.49
C SER A 604 -25.18 -20.52 -0.35
N GLY A 605 -26.45 -20.88 -0.62
CA GLY A 605 -27.41 -21.21 0.45
C GLY A 605 -27.95 -20.06 1.28
N GLY A 606 -27.95 -18.80 0.75
CA GLY A 606 -28.67 -17.66 1.34
C GLY A 606 -27.85 -16.56 2.00
N ILE A 607 -26.54 -16.76 2.16
CA ILE A 607 -25.58 -15.69 2.44
C ILE A 607 -24.82 -15.43 1.12
N CYS A 608 -24.63 -14.15 0.77
CA CYS A 608 -23.86 -13.80 -0.41
C CYS A 608 -22.41 -14.29 -0.24
N PRO A 609 -21.88 -15.08 -1.20
CA PRO A 609 -20.56 -15.65 -1.09
C PRO A 609 -19.48 -14.58 -1.29
N THR A 610 -18.26 -14.87 -0.79
CA THR A 610 -17.09 -14.05 -1.08
C THR A 610 -16.23 -14.69 -2.16
N TYR A 611 -16.02 -16.01 -2.09
CA TYR A 611 -15.08 -16.71 -2.95
C TYR A 611 -15.61 -18.01 -3.50
N PHE A 612 -15.12 -18.37 -4.69
CA PHE A 612 -15.26 -19.69 -5.30
C PHE A 612 -13.88 -20.20 -5.73
N THR A 613 -13.72 -21.52 -5.76
CA THR A 613 -12.65 -22.22 -6.46
C THR A 613 -13.23 -23.15 -7.52
N TYR A 614 -12.43 -23.52 -8.50
CA TYR A 614 -12.89 -24.36 -9.59
C TYR A 614 -11.93 -25.54 -9.77
N GLU A 615 -12.51 -26.74 -9.91
CA GLU A 615 -11.77 -27.93 -10.31
C GLU A 615 -12.00 -28.17 -11.80
N VAL A 616 -10.92 -28.32 -12.56
CA VAL A 616 -11.01 -28.65 -13.98
C VAL A 616 -11.25 -30.17 -14.10
N THR A 617 -12.42 -30.55 -14.58
CA THR A 617 -12.81 -31.96 -14.72
C THR A 617 -12.45 -32.56 -16.08
N GLU A 618 -12.35 -31.72 -17.11
CA GLU A 618 -11.96 -32.11 -18.46
C GLU A 618 -11.07 -31.04 -19.09
N TYR A 619 -10.01 -31.45 -19.79
CA TYR A 619 -9.12 -30.54 -20.50
C TYR A 619 -8.42 -31.22 -21.69
N GLU A 620 -7.87 -30.41 -22.59
CA GLU A 620 -7.04 -30.86 -23.70
C GLU A 620 -5.67 -30.18 -23.69
N LYS A 621 -4.64 -30.92 -24.15
CA LYS A 621 -3.30 -30.36 -24.35
C LYS A 621 -3.18 -29.80 -25.76
N LEU A 622 -2.73 -28.56 -25.85
CA LEU A 622 -2.52 -27.87 -27.11
C LEU A 622 -1.14 -28.18 -27.71
N LYS A 623 -0.99 -28.00 -29.03
CA LYS A 623 0.28 -28.29 -29.73
C LYS A 623 1.45 -27.42 -29.29
N ASP A 624 1.18 -26.24 -28.76
CA ASP A 624 2.17 -25.28 -28.24
C ASP A 624 2.54 -25.55 -26.76
N GLY A 625 2.05 -26.64 -26.18
CA GLY A 625 2.28 -27.03 -24.78
C GLY A 625 1.28 -26.38 -23.81
N GLY A 626 0.39 -25.53 -24.26
CA GLY A 626 -0.69 -24.96 -23.41
C GLY A 626 -1.74 -26.02 -23.04
N ILE A 627 -2.55 -25.71 -22.04
CA ILE A 627 -3.64 -26.57 -21.58
C ILE A 627 -4.96 -25.78 -21.65
N ARG A 628 -5.96 -26.36 -22.31
CA ARG A 628 -7.28 -25.77 -22.44
C ARG A 628 -8.31 -26.54 -21.58
N PRO A 629 -8.87 -25.93 -20.53
CA PRO A 629 -9.99 -26.51 -19.79
C PRO A 629 -11.25 -26.61 -20.67
N LEU A 630 -11.95 -27.75 -20.56
CA LEU A 630 -13.18 -28.05 -21.28
C LEU A 630 -14.39 -28.16 -20.36
N ALA A 631 -14.17 -28.44 -19.07
CA ALA A 631 -15.24 -28.47 -18.08
C ALA A 631 -14.70 -28.11 -16.69
N PHE A 632 -15.55 -27.44 -15.91
CA PHE A 632 -15.26 -27.03 -14.54
C PHE A 632 -16.36 -27.50 -13.58
N GLN A 633 -15.94 -27.86 -12.38
CA GLN A 633 -16.81 -28.02 -11.23
C GLN A 633 -16.57 -26.86 -10.28
N VAL A 634 -17.62 -26.14 -9.89
CA VAL A 634 -17.54 -25.05 -8.93
C VAL A 634 -17.54 -25.59 -7.50
N ASN A 635 -16.68 -25.04 -6.65
CA ASN A 635 -16.60 -25.32 -5.23
C ASN A 635 -16.82 -24.00 -4.46
N THR A 636 -17.76 -24.02 -3.51
CA THR A 636 -17.99 -22.88 -2.61
C THR A 636 -16.92 -22.87 -1.52
N VAL A 637 -16.28 -21.74 -1.31
CA VAL A 637 -15.41 -21.53 -0.17
C VAL A 637 -16.28 -21.15 1.04
N PRO A 638 -15.94 -21.55 2.29
CA PRO A 638 -16.66 -21.11 3.47
C PRO A 638 -16.90 -19.59 3.49
N TYR A 639 -17.90 -19.13 4.24
CA TYR A 639 -18.26 -17.71 4.25
C TYR A 639 -17.15 -16.83 4.82
N PHE A 640 -16.95 -15.67 4.17
CA PHE A 640 -16.11 -14.58 4.64
C PHE A 640 -16.96 -13.33 4.80
N LEU A 641 -16.69 -12.52 5.82
CA LEU A 641 -17.47 -11.33 6.13
C LEU A 641 -17.39 -10.25 5.03
N GLU A 642 -16.31 -10.25 4.26
CA GLU A 642 -16.10 -9.29 3.18
C GLU A 642 -17.22 -9.34 2.11
N GLY A 643 -17.69 -10.53 1.71
CA GLY A 643 -18.76 -10.67 0.75
C GLY A 643 -20.04 -9.93 1.17
N PRO A 644 -20.59 -10.18 2.36
CA PRO A 644 -21.67 -9.40 2.94
C PRO A 644 -21.43 -7.89 2.99
N VAL A 645 -20.24 -7.44 3.39
CA VAL A 645 -19.87 -6.02 3.44
C VAL A 645 -20.02 -5.37 2.06
N ARG A 646 -19.43 -5.97 1.02
CA ARG A 646 -19.49 -5.45 -0.34
C ARG A 646 -20.90 -5.54 -0.95
N TYR A 647 -21.62 -6.61 -0.65
CA TYR A 647 -22.99 -6.80 -1.11
C TYR A 647 -23.96 -5.76 -0.53
N LEU A 648 -23.80 -5.39 0.76
CA LEU A 648 -24.64 -4.36 1.42
C LEU A 648 -24.49 -2.97 0.79
N LYS A 649 -23.39 -2.69 0.10
CA LYS A 649 -23.20 -1.44 -0.67
C LYS A 649 -24.08 -1.37 -1.93
N LEU A 650 -24.60 -2.50 -2.42
CA LEU A 650 -25.47 -2.52 -3.59
C LEU A 650 -26.84 -1.91 -3.28
N GLN A 651 -27.48 -1.37 -4.32
CA GLN A 651 -28.85 -0.88 -4.24
C GLN A 651 -29.83 -2.05 -4.07
N LYS A 652 -30.17 -2.37 -2.84
CA LYS A 652 -31.09 -3.42 -2.41
C LYS A 652 -32.14 -2.85 -1.47
N SER A 653 -33.30 -3.52 -1.39
CA SER A 653 -34.32 -3.14 -0.43
C SER A 653 -33.83 -3.32 1.02
N ARG A 654 -34.34 -2.50 1.94
CA ARG A 654 -34.03 -2.61 3.37
C ARG A 654 -34.42 -4.00 3.93
N GLU A 655 -35.46 -4.62 3.38
CA GLU A 655 -35.91 -5.96 3.77
C GLU A 655 -34.90 -7.04 3.35
N GLU A 656 -34.36 -6.98 2.11
CA GLU A 656 -33.30 -7.88 1.63
C GLU A 656 -32.05 -7.75 2.49
N LYS A 657 -31.66 -6.52 2.83
CA LYS A 657 -30.49 -6.25 3.68
C LYS A 657 -30.69 -6.76 5.11
N ARG A 658 -31.90 -6.59 5.68
CA ARG A 658 -32.24 -7.14 7.01
C ARG A 658 -32.24 -8.67 7.01
N LYS A 659 -32.75 -9.30 5.98
CA LYS A 659 -32.70 -10.76 5.84
C LYS A 659 -31.27 -11.27 5.77
N LEU A 660 -30.38 -10.57 5.03
CA LEU A 660 -28.96 -10.92 5.00
C LEU A 660 -28.33 -10.79 6.38
N TYR A 661 -28.61 -9.71 7.11
CA TYR A 661 -28.14 -9.54 8.49
C TYR A 661 -28.57 -10.71 9.38
N GLN A 662 -29.85 -11.13 9.33
CA GLN A 662 -30.35 -12.26 10.12
C GLN A 662 -29.61 -13.56 9.77
N ASN A 663 -29.43 -13.85 8.49
CA ASN A 663 -28.70 -15.03 8.04
C ASN A 663 -27.24 -15.04 8.56
N ILE A 664 -26.57 -13.88 8.56
CA ILE A 664 -25.20 -13.74 9.08
C ILE A 664 -25.18 -13.94 10.59
N LYS A 665 -26.14 -13.37 11.33
CA LYS A 665 -26.28 -13.50 12.79
C LYS A 665 -26.51 -14.96 13.22
N GLU A 666 -27.13 -15.76 12.37
CA GLU A 666 -27.41 -17.18 12.61
C GLU A 666 -26.28 -18.10 12.16
N SER A 667 -25.39 -17.61 11.30
CA SER A 667 -24.28 -18.37 10.72
C SER A 667 -23.06 -18.47 11.65
N ASP A 668 -22.05 -19.21 11.20
CA ASP A 668 -20.75 -19.33 11.88
C ASP A 668 -19.88 -18.06 11.76
N LEU A 669 -20.32 -17.04 11.03
CA LEU A 669 -19.66 -15.72 11.01
C LEU A 669 -19.89 -14.93 12.31
N TYR A 670 -20.86 -15.29 13.14
CA TYR A 670 -21.14 -14.60 14.39
C TYR A 670 -20.67 -15.39 15.61
N ASP A 671 -19.70 -14.83 16.34
CA ASP A 671 -19.28 -15.36 17.64
C ASP A 671 -20.27 -14.96 18.73
N ARG A 672 -21.06 -15.93 19.21
CA ARG A 672 -22.11 -15.69 20.22
C ARG A 672 -21.58 -15.37 21.61
N LYS A 673 -20.32 -15.79 21.93
CA LYS A 673 -19.70 -15.50 23.23
C LYS A 673 -19.19 -14.08 23.29
N LEU A 674 -18.52 -13.64 22.22
CA LEU A 674 -17.97 -12.29 22.11
C LEU A 674 -19.03 -11.29 21.65
N SER A 675 -20.16 -11.74 21.08
CA SER A 675 -21.15 -10.89 20.41
C SER A 675 -20.56 -10.05 19.28
N MET A 676 -19.62 -10.63 18.55
CA MET A 676 -18.83 -10.00 17.49
C MET A 676 -18.85 -10.86 16.21
N TYR A 677 -18.45 -10.26 15.09
CA TYR A 677 -18.42 -10.95 13.81
C TYR A 677 -17.01 -11.40 13.47
N LYS A 678 -16.85 -12.70 13.17
CA LYS A 678 -15.60 -13.29 12.70
C LYS A 678 -15.30 -12.88 11.26
N VAL A 679 -14.05 -12.80 10.93
CA VAL A 679 -13.58 -12.49 9.57
C VAL A 679 -13.99 -13.58 8.56
N ASN A 680 -14.07 -14.84 9.00
CA ASN A 680 -14.54 -15.98 8.20
C ASN A 680 -15.18 -17.07 9.09
N ALA A 681 -16.01 -17.88 8.46
CA ALA A 681 -16.49 -19.15 9.01
C ALA A 681 -15.35 -20.17 9.02
N SER A 682 -15.54 -21.28 9.75
CA SER A 682 -14.50 -22.31 9.89
C SER A 682 -13.95 -22.82 8.56
N LEU A 683 -12.62 -22.86 8.44
CA LEU A 683 -11.89 -23.44 7.30
C LEU A 683 -11.47 -24.89 7.56
N GLN A 684 -11.90 -25.53 8.63
CA GLN A 684 -11.42 -26.84 9.07
C GLN A 684 -11.56 -27.93 7.99
N GLU A 685 -12.66 -27.91 7.22
CA GLU A 685 -12.93 -28.85 6.14
C GLU A 685 -12.39 -28.38 4.77
N ALA A 686 -11.83 -27.19 4.69
CA ALA A 686 -11.30 -26.66 3.45
C ALA A 686 -9.90 -27.21 3.14
N SER A 687 -9.53 -27.19 1.85
CA SER A 687 -8.20 -27.62 1.40
C SER A 687 -7.08 -26.73 1.95
N PHE A 688 -5.95 -27.32 2.31
CA PHE A 688 -4.72 -26.57 2.62
C PHE A 688 -4.17 -25.81 1.40
N GLU A 689 -4.58 -26.16 0.19
CA GLU A 689 -4.22 -25.43 -1.03
C GLU A 689 -4.84 -24.04 -1.08
N LEU A 690 -5.82 -23.69 -0.22
CA LEU A 690 -6.34 -22.32 -0.09
C LEU A 690 -5.26 -21.32 0.36
N GLY A 691 -4.25 -21.79 1.09
CA GLY A 691 -3.14 -20.97 1.54
C GLY A 691 -3.01 -20.89 3.07
N ARG A 692 -2.27 -19.87 3.53
CA ARG A 692 -1.91 -19.72 4.95
C ARG A 692 -3.11 -19.67 5.91
N ALA A 693 -4.21 -19.07 5.49
CA ALA A 693 -5.42 -18.96 6.33
C ALA A 693 -5.87 -20.32 6.88
N ARG A 694 -5.80 -21.39 6.05
CA ARG A 694 -6.17 -22.74 6.48
C ARG A 694 -5.22 -23.33 7.52
N ALA A 695 -3.95 -22.90 7.55
CA ALA A 695 -2.93 -23.36 8.47
C ALA A 695 -2.93 -22.61 9.81
N PHE A 696 -3.54 -21.43 9.89
CA PHE A 696 -3.64 -20.67 11.14
C PHE A 696 -4.59 -21.35 12.11
N THR A 697 -4.26 -21.29 13.41
CA THR A 697 -5.16 -21.76 14.48
C THR A 697 -6.45 -20.93 14.49
N PRO A 698 -7.64 -21.55 14.58
CA PRO A 698 -8.90 -20.82 14.72
C PRO A 698 -8.86 -19.77 15.83
N GLY A 699 -9.29 -18.55 15.52
CA GLY A 699 -9.21 -17.39 16.40
C GLY A 699 -7.90 -16.61 16.34
N TRP A 700 -6.93 -17.04 15.48
CA TRP A 700 -5.64 -16.38 15.32
C TRP A 700 -5.42 -15.87 13.90
N LEU A 701 -4.82 -14.66 13.77
CA LEU A 701 -4.58 -13.97 12.50
C LEU A 701 -5.85 -13.97 11.63
N GLU A 702 -5.75 -14.38 10.37
CA GLU A 702 -6.85 -14.36 9.41
C GLU A 702 -7.69 -15.66 9.40
N ASN A 703 -7.84 -16.37 10.52
CA ASN A 703 -8.69 -17.56 10.60
C ASN A 703 -9.64 -17.52 11.80
N GLU A 704 -10.94 -17.37 11.55
CA GLU A 704 -12.01 -17.30 12.55
C GLU A 704 -11.78 -16.24 13.65
N SER A 705 -10.96 -15.26 13.40
CA SER A 705 -10.66 -14.19 14.35
C SER A 705 -11.65 -13.03 14.24
N ILE A 706 -11.68 -12.20 15.27
CA ILE A 706 -12.35 -10.90 15.21
C ILE A 706 -11.35 -9.92 14.59
N TRP A 707 -11.60 -9.57 13.34
CA TRP A 707 -10.76 -8.61 12.61
C TRP A 707 -11.47 -7.27 12.56
N LEU A 708 -11.09 -6.37 13.44
CA LEU A 708 -11.76 -5.09 13.66
C LEU A 708 -11.98 -4.29 12.37
N HIS A 709 -11.01 -4.30 11.45
CA HIS A 709 -11.10 -3.62 10.17
C HIS A 709 -12.32 -4.08 9.34
N MET A 710 -12.58 -5.39 9.26
CA MET A 710 -13.69 -5.92 8.47
C MET A 710 -15.01 -5.84 9.24
N GLU A 711 -15.00 -6.09 10.55
CA GLU A 711 -16.17 -5.93 11.40
C GLU A 711 -16.67 -4.48 11.40
N TYR A 712 -15.76 -3.51 11.52
CA TYR A 712 -16.09 -2.09 11.40
C TYR A 712 -16.77 -1.76 10.06
N LYS A 713 -16.25 -2.26 8.94
CA LYS A 713 -16.87 -2.07 7.63
C LYS A 713 -18.28 -2.67 7.57
N TYR A 714 -18.47 -3.85 8.16
CA TYR A 714 -19.78 -4.49 8.20
C TYR A 714 -20.80 -3.64 9.00
N LEU A 715 -20.42 -3.19 10.19
CA LEU A 715 -21.26 -2.33 11.02
C LEU A 715 -21.58 -1.00 10.31
N LEU A 716 -20.61 -0.38 9.64
CA LEU A 716 -20.82 0.84 8.86
C LEU A 716 -21.87 0.61 7.75
N GLU A 717 -21.83 -0.52 7.06
CA GLU A 717 -22.81 -0.81 6.02
C GLU A 717 -24.20 -1.13 6.58
N LEU A 718 -24.33 -1.63 7.81
CA LEU A 718 -25.62 -1.73 8.51
C LEU A 718 -26.21 -0.33 8.77
N LEU A 719 -25.40 0.62 9.26
CA LEU A 719 -25.82 2.01 9.46
C LEU A 719 -26.27 2.66 8.14
N ARG A 720 -25.46 2.54 7.08
CA ARG A 720 -25.78 3.07 5.73
C ARG A 720 -27.04 2.43 5.14
N SER A 721 -27.35 1.21 5.54
CA SER A 721 -28.56 0.49 5.14
C SER A 721 -29.80 0.87 5.95
N GLY A 722 -29.69 1.77 6.94
CA GLY A 722 -30.75 2.19 7.83
C GLY A 722 -31.16 1.09 8.85
N LEU A 723 -30.26 0.13 9.11
CA LEU A 723 -30.47 -0.96 10.06
C LEU A 723 -29.93 -0.58 11.45
N TYR A 724 -30.46 0.50 12.03
CA TYR A 724 -29.95 1.11 13.26
C TYR A 724 -30.14 0.25 14.52
N GLN A 725 -31.17 -0.59 14.54
CA GLN A 725 -31.42 -1.49 15.68
C GLN A 725 -30.52 -2.72 15.62
N GLU A 726 -30.15 -3.12 14.41
CA GLU A 726 -29.28 -4.25 14.14
C GLU A 726 -27.80 -3.89 14.36
N PHE A 727 -27.43 -2.60 14.19
CA PHE A 727 -26.12 -2.04 14.51
C PHE A 727 -25.87 -2.00 16.02
#